data_67e714a69fe43a4d5dbcdc1f51928fbb
#
_entry.id   67e714a69fe43a4d5dbcdc1f51928fbb
#
_cell.length_a   1.000
_cell.length_b   1.000
_cell.length_c   1.000
_cell.angle_alpha   90.00
_cell.angle_beta   90.00
_cell.angle_gamma   90.00
#
_symmetry.space_group_name_H-M   'P 1'
#
loop_
_entity.id
_entity.type
_entity.pdbx_description
1 polymer ?
#
loop_
_entity_poly.entity_id
_entity_poly.type
_entity_poly.pdbx_seq_one_letter_code
_entity_poly.pdbx_strand_id
1 'polypeptide(L)'
;SDVYKRQVYAKGLDLMMESFEEFCKQDDEWQLDIIGAGDLWNQIVADAKRRGIEDRVNFVGYTNEPEKYYLNSSVFLLPSRWEGWPMVIMEAFEFGLPVIAFHTGAMDLIIDDGRTGYLPEAFDTKKFTDAMLKLAHDEELRREMSRNAIWKSEDFAIEKAVKEWNRLFNRVMGIKTFYMKNEEQILECREKYPLRTSYAEFVKEYQIRDNTILYEAFGGRGMICNPYALFLYLLEKEEYQDYTHIWVLEDFEDNRKQIEKYEKYPNVRFVKYKSKEYCKELATVKYLVNNVSFPSYFLKREGQVLIDTWHGTPLKNMGFDIPGANISQGNTARNLLSADYIVSSGPYMTKTAYKDSYKMQNLYEGTVLEEGFPRNDKLFDSDRAEVIQELKDCGVDVKEDKKIILYAPTWRGEQYSRPDTDLQDVYKLINVMENSIDTNEYQIFVKLHQIVYHYMKENAMEPGDAQTKFIPATMDTNEILSVTDVLISDYSSIFYDFMLTGKPILFYVPDAENFEDYRGLYFGFDKLPGPAVSTPEKLGELLKDLPGVAASCKEKYEKAREQICPRDDGKACKRIAEVLLNGKEPVNPIYLNQTDKVKLLVYAGDFSDTQETEAFYEFLNKVDYEHFDVTLIGNGAKEEE
;
A
#
# COMPACT_ATOMS: atom_id res chain seq x y z
N SER A 1 -28.28 8.89 14.43
CA SER A 1 -28.18 8.49 15.85
C SER A 1 -27.41 9.48 16.72
N ASP A 2 -26.56 10.35 16.19
CA ASP A 2 -25.68 11.22 16.99
C ASP A 2 -26.37 12.38 17.70
N VAL A 3 -27.60 12.71 17.30
CA VAL A 3 -28.36 13.80 17.95
C VAL A 3 -28.79 13.45 19.37
N TYR A 4 -28.93 12.19 19.66
CA TYR A 4 -29.31 11.72 20.99
C TYR A 4 -28.12 11.65 21.99
N LYS A 5 -26.91 11.92 21.54
CA LYS A 5 -25.72 11.56 22.33
C LYS A 5 -24.93 12.75 22.88
N ARG A 6 -25.04 13.96 22.31
CA ARG A 6 -24.23 15.12 22.76
C ARG A 6 -25.01 16.41 22.78
N GLN A 7 -25.41 16.84 23.96
CA GLN A 7 -25.87 18.20 24.17
C GLN A 7 -24.67 19.13 24.25
N VAL A 8 -24.22 19.62 23.09
CA VAL A 8 -23.10 20.53 22.94
C VAL A 8 -23.60 21.87 22.35
N TYR A 9 -22.81 22.91 22.42
CA TYR A 9 -23.12 24.24 21.90
C TYR A 9 -23.65 24.24 20.46
N ALA A 10 -23.14 23.33 19.63
CA ALA A 10 -23.57 23.16 18.23
C ALA A 10 -25.07 22.87 18.10
N LYS A 11 -25.67 22.18 19.05
CA LYS A 11 -27.09 21.76 18.99
C LYS A 11 -28.10 22.87 19.37
N GLY A 12 -27.62 24.02 19.82
CA GLY A 12 -28.43 25.22 19.98
C GLY A 12 -29.55 25.14 21.02
N LEU A 13 -29.42 24.31 22.06
CA LEU A 13 -30.44 24.13 23.09
C LEU A 13 -30.73 25.41 23.90
N ASP A 14 -29.77 26.31 24.02
CA ASP A 14 -29.93 27.63 24.57
C ASP A 14 -30.89 28.49 23.74
N LEU A 15 -30.79 28.41 22.40
CA LEU A 15 -31.73 29.06 21.47
C LEU A 15 -33.13 28.43 21.55
N MET A 16 -33.17 27.11 21.76
CA MET A 16 -34.45 26.40 21.99
C MET A 16 -35.13 26.88 23.27
N MET A 17 -34.37 26.99 24.39
CA MET A 17 -34.95 27.47 25.64
C MET A 17 -35.54 28.90 25.50
N GLU A 18 -34.82 29.77 24.79
CA GLU A 18 -35.29 31.13 24.51
C GLU A 18 -36.56 31.12 23.67
N SER A 19 -36.58 30.37 22.59
CA SER A 19 -37.75 30.25 21.70
C SER A 19 -38.96 29.64 22.43
N PHE A 20 -38.72 28.62 23.26
CA PHE A 20 -39.79 27.93 23.97
C PHE A 20 -40.36 28.77 25.14
N GLU A 21 -39.52 29.60 25.81
CA GLU A 21 -40.00 30.58 26.79
C GLU A 21 -41.00 31.55 26.16
N GLU A 22 -40.68 32.12 24.98
CA GLU A 22 -41.57 33.01 24.27
C GLU A 22 -42.85 32.31 23.76
N PHE A 23 -42.73 31.03 23.39
CA PHE A 23 -43.86 30.18 23.04
C PHE A 23 -44.80 29.97 24.24
N CYS A 24 -44.29 29.64 25.42
CA CYS A 24 -45.06 29.40 26.63
C CYS A 24 -45.84 30.63 27.12
N LYS A 25 -45.46 31.86 26.70
CA LYS A 25 -46.21 33.07 26.98
C LYS A 25 -47.55 33.19 26.20
N GLN A 26 -47.67 32.40 25.12
CA GLN A 26 -48.76 32.48 24.15
C GLN A 26 -49.53 31.17 24.01
N ASP A 27 -49.04 30.09 24.57
CA ASP A 27 -49.62 28.75 24.57
C ASP A 27 -49.37 28.06 25.90
N ASP A 28 -50.38 27.40 26.47
CA ASP A 28 -50.30 26.72 27.77
C ASP A 28 -50.54 25.19 27.68
N GLU A 29 -50.76 24.63 26.49
CA GLU A 29 -51.12 23.22 26.29
C GLU A 29 -49.90 22.35 25.92
N TRP A 30 -48.99 22.86 25.08
CA TRP A 30 -47.89 22.08 24.50
C TRP A 30 -46.71 21.90 25.47
N GLN A 31 -46.08 20.75 25.36
CA GLN A 31 -44.85 20.38 26.11
C GLN A 31 -43.68 20.15 25.17
N LEU A 32 -42.47 20.35 25.68
CA LEU A 32 -41.24 20.11 24.96
C LEU A 32 -40.49 18.88 25.57
N ASP A 33 -40.34 17.84 24.78
CA ASP A 33 -39.48 16.71 25.14
C ASP A 33 -38.04 16.95 24.64
N ILE A 34 -37.07 16.92 25.55
CA ILE A 34 -35.63 16.99 25.22
C ILE A 34 -35.01 15.63 25.38
N ILE A 35 -34.61 15.03 24.24
CA ILE A 35 -34.04 13.71 24.18
C ILE A 35 -32.56 13.84 23.94
N GLY A 36 -31.73 13.10 24.69
CA GLY A 36 -30.29 13.08 24.61
C GLY A 36 -29.61 13.46 25.92
N ALA A 37 -28.29 13.33 25.95
CA ALA A 37 -27.46 13.70 27.08
C ALA A 37 -26.20 14.41 26.58
N GLY A 38 -25.49 15.13 27.44
CA GLY A 38 -24.25 15.82 27.08
C GLY A 38 -23.82 16.85 28.11
N ASP A 39 -22.71 17.51 27.86
CA ASP A 39 -22.04 18.41 28.80
C ASP A 39 -22.93 19.61 29.24
N LEU A 40 -23.86 20.01 28.40
CA LEU A 40 -24.76 21.14 28.68
C LEU A 40 -26.03 20.74 29.45
N TRP A 41 -26.24 19.45 29.76
CA TRP A 41 -27.47 18.97 30.39
C TRP A 41 -27.86 19.77 31.63
N ASN A 42 -26.96 19.86 32.62
CA ASN A 42 -27.23 20.56 33.86
C ASN A 42 -27.46 22.06 33.64
N GLN A 43 -26.84 22.66 32.65
CA GLN A 43 -26.99 24.06 32.32
C GLN A 43 -28.37 24.32 31.70
N ILE A 44 -28.87 23.45 30.82
CA ILE A 44 -30.17 23.59 30.18
C ILE A 44 -31.30 23.35 31.17
N VAL A 45 -31.17 22.36 32.09
CA VAL A 45 -32.13 22.16 33.18
C VAL A 45 -32.19 23.39 34.08
N ALA A 46 -31.04 23.95 34.45
CA ALA A 46 -31.00 25.19 35.25
C ALA A 46 -31.56 26.41 34.51
N ASP A 47 -31.38 26.47 33.18
CA ASP A 47 -31.92 27.54 32.34
C ASP A 47 -33.43 27.46 32.22
N ALA A 48 -34.01 26.27 32.03
CA ALA A 48 -35.46 26.07 32.05
C ALA A 48 -36.10 26.55 33.36
N LYS A 49 -35.45 26.22 34.49
CA LYS A 49 -35.89 26.66 35.81
C LYS A 49 -35.79 28.19 35.98
N ARG A 50 -34.71 28.80 35.55
CA ARG A 50 -34.50 30.24 35.58
C ARG A 50 -35.58 31.00 34.76
N ARG A 51 -36.00 30.40 33.64
CA ARG A 51 -37.04 30.94 32.75
C ARG A 51 -38.44 30.63 33.21
N GLY A 52 -38.64 29.80 34.24
CA GLY A 52 -39.94 29.41 34.77
C GLY A 52 -40.75 28.52 33.82
N ILE A 53 -40.07 27.71 33.03
CA ILE A 53 -40.69 26.79 32.05
C ILE A 53 -40.42 25.32 32.37
N GLU A 54 -39.83 25.01 33.53
CA GLU A 54 -39.45 23.65 33.92
C GLU A 54 -40.60 22.65 33.94
N ASP A 55 -41.82 23.11 34.27
CA ASP A 55 -43.03 22.25 34.28
C ASP A 55 -43.52 21.92 32.86
N ARG A 56 -43.01 22.59 31.84
CA ARG A 56 -43.40 22.45 30.43
C ARG A 56 -42.32 21.71 29.60
N VAL A 57 -41.18 21.44 30.22
CA VAL A 57 -40.04 20.75 29.55
C VAL A 57 -39.79 19.40 30.22
N ASN A 58 -39.95 18.34 29.44
CA ASN A 58 -39.64 16.99 29.87
C ASN A 58 -38.19 16.65 29.46
N PHE A 59 -37.31 16.50 30.43
CA PHE A 59 -35.92 16.12 30.22
C PHE A 59 -35.81 14.61 30.24
N VAL A 60 -35.93 13.99 29.05
CA VAL A 60 -35.92 12.51 28.87
C VAL A 60 -34.55 11.91 29.14
N GLY A 61 -33.46 12.59 28.73
CA GLY A 61 -32.13 12.04 28.76
C GLY A 61 -31.86 11.09 27.60
N TYR A 62 -30.82 10.25 27.75
CA TYR A 62 -30.50 9.25 26.76
C TYR A 62 -31.55 8.13 26.71
N THR A 63 -31.93 7.74 25.53
CA THR A 63 -32.86 6.61 25.28
C THR A 63 -32.36 5.73 24.14
N ASN A 64 -32.62 4.43 24.25
CA ASN A 64 -32.40 3.46 23.15
C ASN A 64 -33.68 3.25 22.32
N GLU A 65 -34.79 3.93 22.69
CA GLU A 65 -36.11 3.77 22.06
C GLU A 65 -36.66 5.15 21.63
N PRO A 66 -35.96 5.88 20.74
CA PRO A 66 -36.42 7.23 20.32
C PRO A 66 -37.73 7.19 19.55
N GLU A 67 -38.08 6.07 18.93
CA GLU A 67 -39.29 5.88 18.15
C GLU A 67 -40.55 6.16 18.99
N LYS A 68 -40.51 5.86 20.28
CA LYS A 68 -41.64 6.18 21.20
C LYS A 68 -41.94 7.65 21.26
N TYR A 69 -40.94 8.49 21.19
CA TYR A 69 -41.08 9.94 21.24
C TYR A 69 -41.50 10.49 19.89
N TYR A 70 -40.95 9.97 18.78
CA TYR A 70 -41.43 10.36 17.45
C TYR A 70 -42.93 10.05 17.28
N LEU A 71 -43.38 8.86 17.70
CA LEU A 71 -44.79 8.45 17.60
C LEU A 71 -45.75 9.32 18.45
N ASN A 72 -45.28 9.88 19.56
CA ASN A 72 -46.09 10.68 20.47
C ASN A 72 -45.91 12.19 20.29
N SER A 73 -45.05 12.63 19.38
CA SER A 73 -44.81 14.02 19.06
C SER A 73 -45.65 14.49 17.87
N SER A 74 -45.84 15.77 17.76
CA SER A 74 -46.58 16.39 16.66
C SER A 74 -45.71 17.27 15.76
N VAL A 75 -44.54 17.71 16.24
CA VAL A 75 -43.56 18.54 15.55
C VAL A 75 -42.17 18.18 16.04
N PHE A 76 -41.22 18.12 15.15
CA PHE A 76 -39.81 17.94 15.49
C PHE A 76 -39.03 19.26 15.39
N LEU A 77 -38.24 19.57 16.43
CA LEU A 77 -37.51 20.83 16.55
C LEU A 77 -36.02 20.59 16.51
N LEU A 78 -35.29 21.23 15.58
CA LEU A 78 -33.85 21.13 15.43
C LEU A 78 -33.19 22.52 15.46
N PRO A 79 -32.87 23.06 16.64
CA PRO A 79 -32.33 24.41 16.81
C PRO A 79 -30.80 24.48 16.56
N SER A 80 -30.22 23.52 15.86
CA SER A 80 -28.77 23.38 15.67
C SER A 80 -28.18 24.61 14.98
N ARG A 81 -26.99 25.04 15.46
CA ARG A 81 -26.19 26.10 14.84
C ARG A 81 -25.54 25.68 13.57
N TRP A 82 -25.15 24.43 13.47
CA TRP A 82 -24.66 23.81 12.22
C TRP A 82 -24.90 22.29 12.26
N GLU A 83 -25.15 21.75 11.10
CA GLU A 83 -25.27 20.33 10.82
C GLU A 83 -24.64 20.05 9.45
N GLY A 84 -24.03 18.88 9.28
CA GLY A 84 -23.61 18.40 7.97
C GLY A 84 -24.81 17.86 7.19
N TRP A 85 -25.32 16.71 7.63
CA TRP A 85 -26.52 16.05 7.09
C TRP A 85 -27.29 15.39 8.23
N PRO A 86 -28.23 16.06 8.84
CA PRO A 86 -28.90 15.61 10.07
C PRO A 86 -29.86 14.46 9.79
N MET A 87 -29.44 13.21 10.05
CA MET A 87 -30.26 12.01 9.87
C MET A 87 -31.59 12.07 10.63
N VAL A 88 -31.62 12.71 11.77
CA VAL A 88 -32.82 12.85 12.62
C VAL A 88 -33.99 13.55 11.93
N ILE A 89 -33.75 14.39 10.93
CA ILE A 89 -34.84 15.00 10.13
C ILE A 89 -35.49 13.92 9.27
N MET A 90 -34.71 13.03 8.69
CA MET A 90 -35.25 11.93 7.89
C MET A 90 -36.00 10.94 8.76
N GLU A 91 -35.48 10.63 9.95
CA GLU A 91 -36.19 9.85 10.97
C GLU A 91 -37.52 10.53 11.34
N ALA A 92 -37.50 11.82 11.65
CA ALA A 92 -38.74 12.56 11.95
C ALA A 92 -39.76 12.52 10.78
N PHE A 93 -39.28 12.62 9.54
CA PHE A 93 -40.11 12.51 8.35
C PHE A 93 -40.76 11.13 8.17
N GLU A 94 -40.05 10.05 8.49
CA GLU A 94 -40.61 8.70 8.47
C GLU A 94 -41.78 8.53 9.44
N PHE A 95 -41.74 9.23 10.57
CA PHE A 95 -42.86 9.28 11.54
C PHE A 95 -43.89 10.38 11.21
N GLY A 96 -43.75 11.08 10.10
CA GLY A 96 -44.65 12.10 9.66
C GLY A 96 -44.61 13.39 10.51
N LEU A 97 -43.48 13.73 11.10
CA LEU A 97 -43.32 14.93 11.89
C LEU A 97 -42.90 16.12 11.01
N PRO A 98 -43.66 17.21 10.94
CA PRO A 98 -43.18 18.47 10.41
C PRO A 98 -41.94 18.94 11.20
N VAL A 99 -40.92 19.45 10.52
CA VAL A 99 -39.67 19.87 11.15
C VAL A 99 -39.53 21.38 11.17
N ILE A 100 -39.14 21.93 12.31
CA ILE A 100 -38.68 23.34 12.40
C ILE A 100 -37.19 23.32 12.69
N ALA A 101 -36.37 23.87 11.78
CA ALA A 101 -34.94 23.97 11.93
C ALA A 101 -34.42 25.33 11.48
N PHE A 102 -33.34 25.83 12.06
CA PHE A 102 -32.70 27.03 11.52
C PHE A 102 -32.13 26.78 10.12
N HIS A 103 -32.26 27.77 9.25
CA HIS A 103 -31.68 27.71 7.90
C HIS A 103 -30.14 27.78 7.96
N THR A 104 -29.51 26.64 8.21
CA THR A 104 -28.05 26.48 8.30
C THR A 104 -27.61 25.26 7.53
N GLY A 105 -26.41 25.31 6.95
CA GLY A 105 -25.83 24.16 6.23
C GLY A 105 -26.69 23.69 5.05
N ALA A 106 -27.04 22.41 5.02
CA ALA A 106 -27.80 21.77 3.94
C ALA A 106 -29.29 21.62 4.23
N MET A 107 -29.86 22.39 5.16
CA MET A 107 -31.25 22.23 5.60
C MET A 107 -32.25 22.41 4.48
N ASP A 108 -32.01 23.34 3.57
CA ASP A 108 -32.85 23.62 2.38
C ASP A 108 -32.83 22.48 1.34
N LEU A 109 -31.89 21.56 1.42
CA LEU A 109 -31.88 20.35 0.60
C LEU A 109 -32.78 19.25 1.18
N ILE A 110 -33.05 19.30 2.48
CA ILE A 110 -33.80 18.28 3.22
C ILE A 110 -35.24 18.74 3.49
N ILE A 111 -35.41 19.95 3.97
CA ILE A 111 -36.70 20.51 4.37
C ILE A 111 -37.23 21.42 3.26
N ASP A 112 -38.40 21.11 2.75
CA ASP A 112 -39.14 22.00 1.83
C ASP A 112 -39.90 23.03 2.68
N ASP A 113 -39.34 24.24 2.77
CA ASP A 113 -39.92 25.33 3.62
C ASP A 113 -41.39 25.61 3.27
N GLY A 114 -42.22 25.64 4.28
CA GLY A 114 -43.67 25.80 4.15
C GLY A 114 -44.43 24.55 3.69
N ARG A 115 -43.74 23.41 3.39
CA ARG A 115 -44.39 22.17 2.93
C ARG A 115 -44.12 20.97 3.84
N THR A 116 -42.90 20.76 4.27
CA THR A 116 -42.51 19.65 5.18
C THR A 116 -42.10 20.16 6.56
N GLY A 117 -42.09 21.48 6.73
CA GLY A 117 -41.69 22.15 7.94
C GLY A 117 -41.39 23.63 7.68
N TYR A 118 -40.64 24.24 8.58
CA TYR A 118 -40.23 25.64 8.46
C TYR A 118 -38.70 25.78 8.65
N LEU A 119 -38.13 26.73 7.89
CA LEU A 119 -36.70 27.11 7.95
C LEU A 119 -36.53 28.58 8.35
N PRO A 120 -36.76 28.95 9.62
CA PRO A 120 -36.42 30.29 10.12
C PRO A 120 -34.97 30.67 9.80
N GLU A 121 -34.71 31.97 9.59
CA GLU A 121 -33.35 32.48 9.43
C GLU A 121 -32.45 32.02 10.57
N ALA A 122 -31.16 31.81 10.27
CA ALA A 122 -30.17 31.30 11.22
C ALA A 122 -30.17 32.13 12.53
N PHE A 123 -30.49 31.44 13.63
CA PHE A 123 -30.48 31.96 15.02
C PHE A 123 -31.57 33.01 15.33
N ASP A 124 -32.55 33.21 14.45
CA ASP A 124 -33.69 34.05 14.71
C ASP A 124 -34.72 33.29 15.58
N THR A 125 -34.55 33.39 16.91
CA THR A 125 -35.41 32.74 17.91
C THR A 125 -36.85 33.18 17.82
N LYS A 126 -37.11 34.44 17.39
CA LYS A 126 -38.47 34.96 17.23
C LYS A 126 -39.17 34.25 16.07
N LYS A 127 -38.56 34.20 14.88
CA LYS A 127 -39.14 33.45 13.74
C LYS A 127 -39.32 31.98 14.03
N PHE A 128 -38.39 31.40 14.83
CA PHE A 128 -38.52 30.02 15.28
C PHE A 128 -39.77 29.83 16.16
N THR A 129 -40.00 30.74 17.12
CA THR A 129 -41.18 30.77 17.96
C THR A 129 -42.47 30.95 17.11
N ASP A 130 -42.45 31.88 16.14
CA ASP A 130 -43.62 32.12 15.25
C ASP A 130 -43.94 30.84 14.44
N ALA A 131 -42.96 30.09 13.98
CA ALA A 131 -43.15 28.81 13.31
C ALA A 131 -43.74 27.75 14.25
N MET A 132 -43.28 27.68 15.51
CA MET A 132 -43.84 26.80 16.54
C MET A 132 -45.32 27.13 16.80
N LEU A 133 -45.64 28.39 17.04
CA LEU A 133 -47.02 28.84 17.27
C LEU A 133 -47.94 28.53 16.10
N LYS A 134 -47.46 28.75 14.88
CA LYS A 134 -48.23 28.47 13.66
C LYS A 134 -48.56 26.97 13.56
N LEU A 135 -47.61 26.08 13.82
CA LEU A 135 -47.87 24.66 13.83
C LEU A 135 -48.66 24.21 15.06
N ALA A 136 -48.56 24.88 16.20
CA ALA A 136 -49.35 24.56 17.39
C ALA A 136 -50.82 24.84 17.18
N HIS A 137 -51.18 25.97 16.56
CA HIS A 137 -52.54 26.43 16.46
C HIS A 137 -53.27 26.02 15.18
N ASP A 138 -52.57 25.45 14.17
CA ASP A 138 -53.16 25.01 12.90
C ASP A 138 -53.01 23.50 12.71
N GLU A 139 -54.02 22.75 13.14
CA GLU A 139 -54.04 21.29 13.03
C GLU A 139 -54.12 20.81 11.57
N GLU A 140 -54.87 21.52 10.72
CA GLU A 140 -54.97 21.12 9.31
C GLU A 140 -53.64 21.28 8.60
N LEU A 141 -52.93 22.38 8.84
CA LEU A 141 -51.61 22.62 8.34
C LEU A 141 -50.61 21.56 8.84
N ARG A 142 -50.64 21.21 10.13
CA ARG A 142 -49.81 20.14 10.68
C ARG A 142 -50.07 18.82 9.97
N ARG A 143 -51.33 18.44 9.77
CA ARG A 143 -51.71 17.21 9.07
C ARG A 143 -51.27 17.20 7.60
N GLU A 144 -51.35 18.35 6.93
CA GLU A 144 -50.86 18.49 5.56
C GLU A 144 -49.34 18.32 5.51
N MET A 145 -48.60 19.03 6.36
CA MET A 145 -47.16 18.93 6.45
C MET A 145 -46.69 17.52 6.87
N SER A 146 -47.45 16.85 7.75
CA SER A 146 -47.19 15.46 8.13
C SER A 146 -47.24 14.52 6.93
N ARG A 147 -48.26 14.62 6.09
CA ARG A 147 -48.34 13.83 4.84
C ARG A 147 -47.15 14.13 3.90
N ASN A 148 -46.82 15.41 3.75
CA ASN A 148 -45.72 15.84 2.92
C ASN A 148 -44.35 15.35 3.46
N ALA A 149 -44.19 15.32 4.79
CA ALA A 149 -43.00 14.78 5.45
C ALA A 149 -42.82 13.28 5.14
N ILE A 150 -43.88 12.46 5.25
CA ILE A 150 -43.89 11.06 4.89
C ILE A 150 -43.50 10.88 3.40
N TRP A 151 -44.07 11.66 2.49
CA TRP A 151 -43.69 11.59 1.08
C TRP A 151 -42.22 11.99 0.84
N LYS A 152 -41.75 13.01 1.56
CA LYS A 152 -40.35 13.44 1.46
C LYS A 152 -39.37 12.41 1.99
N SER A 153 -39.72 11.62 3.00
CA SER A 153 -38.87 10.53 3.53
C SER A 153 -38.55 9.51 2.47
N GLU A 154 -39.46 9.27 1.50
CA GLU A 154 -39.19 8.36 0.38
C GLU A 154 -38.01 8.82 -0.52
N ASP A 155 -37.69 10.14 -0.52
CA ASP A 155 -36.53 10.66 -1.26
C ASP A 155 -35.18 10.19 -0.68
N PHE A 156 -35.20 9.86 0.60
CA PHE A 156 -34.02 9.39 1.35
C PHE A 156 -34.03 7.88 1.58
N ALA A 157 -34.97 7.15 1.00
CA ALA A 157 -35.03 5.68 1.10
C ALA A 157 -33.74 5.03 0.56
N ILE A 158 -33.28 3.99 1.26
CA ILE A 158 -32.05 3.29 0.93
C ILE A 158 -32.06 2.77 -0.52
N GLU A 159 -33.21 2.34 -1.03
CA GLU A 159 -33.38 1.87 -2.40
C GLU A 159 -33.07 2.94 -3.44
N LYS A 160 -33.47 4.20 -3.17
CA LYS A 160 -33.11 5.34 -4.05
C LYS A 160 -31.62 5.63 -3.98
N ALA A 161 -31.06 5.66 -2.79
CA ALA A 161 -29.61 5.85 -2.60
C ALA A 161 -28.82 4.78 -3.35
N VAL A 162 -29.17 3.50 -3.18
CA VAL A 162 -28.52 2.37 -3.90
C VAL A 162 -28.68 2.52 -5.42
N LYS A 163 -29.84 2.95 -5.89
CA LYS A 163 -30.07 3.17 -7.33
C LYS A 163 -29.18 4.27 -7.89
N GLU A 164 -29.03 5.38 -7.18
CA GLU A 164 -28.14 6.47 -7.61
C GLU A 164 -26.68 6.07 -7.53
N TRP A 165 -26.25 5.32 -6.51
CA TRP A 165 -24.92 4.74 -6.46
C TRP A 165 -24.66 3.78 -7.61
N ASN A 166 -25.61 2.90 -7.92
CA ASN A 166 -25.50 2.00 -9.07
C ASN A 166 -25.41 2.77 -10.40
N ARG A 167 -26.17 3.87 -10.55
CA ARG A 167 -26.05 4.76 -11.71
C ARG A 167 -24.68 5.41 -11.79
N LEU A 168 -24.15 5.88 -10.65
CA LEU A 168 -22.81 6.47 -10.58
C LEU A 168 -21.75 5.45 -10.92
N PHE A 169 -21.81 4.26 -10.34
CA PHE A 169 -20.85 3.18 -10.63
C PHE A 169 -20.91 2.75 -12.09
N ASN A 170 -22.09 2.55 -12.66
CA ASN A 170 -22.25 2.21 -14.06
C ASN A 170 -21.70 3.33 -14.98
N ARG A 171 -21.89 4.59 -14.59
CA ARG A 171 -21.35 5.73 -15.32
C ARG A 171 -19.81 5.78 -15.20
N VAL A 172 -19.25 5.55 -14.03
CA VAL A 172 -17.80 5.54 -13.78
C VAL A 172 -17.15 4.35 -14.49
N MET A 173 -17.76 3.16 -14.40
CA MET A 173 -17.25 1.97 -15.11
C MET A 173 -17.36 2.10 -16.64
N GLY A 174 -18.33 2.84 -17.16
CA GLY A 174 -18.47 3.15 -18.59
C GLY A 174 -17.56 4.29 -19.09
N ILE A 175 -16.94 5.07 -18.17
CA ILE A 175 -16.06 6.16 -18.55
C ILE A 175 -14.62 5.65 -18.60
N LYS A 176 -14.11 5.42 -19.80
CA LYS A 176 -12.71 5.02 -20.04
C LYS A 176 -11.71 6.18 -19.86
N THR A 177 -12.16 7.42 -19.67
CA THR A 177 -11.29 8.61 -19.57
C THR A 177 -11.90 9.70 -18.70
N PHE A 178 -11.09 10.24 -17.79
CA PHE A 178 -11.45 11.44 -17.05
C PHE A 178 -11.01 12.67 -17.85
N TYR A 179 -11.96 13.58 -18.10
CA TYR A 179 -11.67 14.86 -18.75
C TYR A 179 -11.67 15.98 -17.72
N MET A 180 -10.59 16.72 -17.64
CA MET A 180 -10.59 18.03 -16.99
C MET A 180 -11.33 19.01 -17.90
N LYS A 181 -12.37 19.65 -17.40
CA LYS A 181 -13.22 20.59 -18.18
C LYS A 181 -12.66 22.02 -18.24
N ASN A 182 -11.71 22.36 -17.36
CA ASN A 182 -11.14 23.69 -17.24
C ASN A 182 -9.74 23.74 -17.83
N GLU A 183 -9.54 24.51 -18.91
CA GLU A 183 -8.26 24.67 -19.59
C GLU A 183 -7.17 25.25 -18.67
N GLU A 184 -7.55 26.13 -17.75
CA GLU A 184 -6.63 26.74 -16.78
C GLU A 184 -6.09 25.70 -15.80
N GLN A 185 -6.94 24.81 -15.30
CA GLN A 185 -6.54 23.68 -14.45
C GLN A 185 -5.65 22.68 -15.20
N ILE A 186 -5.89 22.48 -16.50
CA ILE A 186 -5.06 21.62 -17.35
C ILE A 186 -3.66 22.23 -17.48
N LEU A 187 -3.57 23.55 -17.71
CA LEU A 187 -2.28 24.26 -17.80
C LEU A 187 -1.52 24.19 -16.47
N GLU A 188 -2.19 24.45 -15.35
CA GLU A 188 -1.60 24.33 -14.01
C GLU A 188 -1.08 22.90 -13.75
N CYS A 189 -1.84 21.87 -14.11
CA CYS A 189 -1.40 20.48 -13.98
C CYS A 189 -0.20 20.15 -14.88
N ARG A 190 -0.12 20.72 -16.08
CA ARG A 190 1.04 20.53 -16.99
C ARG A 190 2.31 21.10 -16.39
N GLU A 191 2.23 22.27 -15.77
CA GLU A 191 3.38 22.91 -15.13
C GLU A 191 3.81 22.20 -13.85
N LYS A 192 2.84 21.83 -13.01
CA LYS A 192 3.10 21.22 -11.70
C LYS A 192 3.48 19.74 -11.79
N TYR A 193 2.89 19.00 -12.73
CA TYR A 193 3.07 17.56 -12.88
C TYR A 193 3.34 17.14 -14.34
N PRO A 194 4.45 17.59 -14.94
CA PRO A 194 4.70 17.46 -16.38
C PRO A 194 4.71 16.00 -16.86
N LEU A 195 5.32 15.08 -16.09
CA LEU A 195 5.38 13.66 -16.46
C LEU A 195 4.02 12.97 -16.36
N ARG A 196 3.26 13.27 -15.32
CA ARG A 196 1.91 12.74 -15.14
C ARG A 196 0.99 13.16 -16.26
N THR A 197 1.07 14.42 -16.67
CA THR A 197 0.27 14.96 -17.77
C THR A 197 0.69 14.35 -19.11
N SER A 198 2.00 14.26 -19.37
CA SER A 198 2.51 13.61 -20.59
C SER A 198 2.07 12.15 -20.67
N TYR A 199 2.12 11.39 -19.58
CA TYR A 199 1.63 10.02 -19.56
C TYR A 199 0.16 9.94 -19.94
N ALA A 200 -0.70 10.77 -19.33
CA ALA A 200 -2.13 10.80 -19.61
C ALA A 200 -2.44 11.18 -21.09
N GLU A 201 -1.67 12.12 -21.66
CA GLU A 201 -1.76 12.48 -23.06
C GLU A 201 -1.39 11.30 -23.97
N PHE A 202 -0.29 10.59 -23.67
CA PHE A 202 0.13 9.44 -24.46
C PHE A 202 -0.85 8.26 -24.39
N VAL A 203 -1.43 8.01 -23.21
CA VAL A 203 -2.50 7.01 -23.04
C VAL A 203 -3.68 7.31 -23.96
N LYS A 204 -4.04 8.59 -24.15
CA LYS A 204 -5.13 9.02 -25.01
C LYS A 204 -4.77 8.96 -26.51
N GLU A 205 -3.54 9.36 -26.84
CA GLU A 205 -3.12 9.62 -28.23
C GLU A 205 -2.62 8.35 -28.93
N TYR A 206 -1.94 7.44 -28.21
CA TYR A 206 -1.26 6.31 -28.83
C TYR A 206 -1.91 4.97 -28.49
N GLN A 207 -1.84 4.04 -29.46
CA GLN A 207 -2.24 2.64 -29.27
C GLN A 207 -1.11 1.84 -28.62
N ILE A 208 -1.48 0.71 -28.02
CA ILE A 208 -0.52 -0.27 -27.53
C ILE A 208 0.16 -0.93 -28.72
N ARG A 209 1.47 -1.13 -28.64
CA ARG A 209 2.29 -1.77 -29.66
C ARG A 209 2.51 -3.23 -29.27
N ASP A 210 2.04 -4.13 -30.09
CA ASP A 210 2.33 -5.54 -29.91
C ASP A 210 3.84 -5.82 -30.04
N ASN A 211 4.29 -6.96 -29.55
CA ASN A 211 5.69 -7.39 -29.57
C ASN A 211 6.68 -6.39 -28.96
N THR A 212 6.27 -5.63 -27.94
CA THR A 212 7.14 -4.71 -27.21
C THR A 212 7.17 -5.08 -25.72
N ILE A 213 8.37 -5.16 -25.16
CA ILE A 213 8.60 -5.48 -23.74
C ILE A 213 9.42 -4.36 -23.12
N LEU A 214 8.93 -3.78 -22.03
CA LEU A 214 9.66 -2.82 -21.23
C LEU A 214 10.17 -3.51 -19.96
N TYR A 215 11.45 -3.31 -19.67
CA TYR A 215 12.10 -3.81 -18.46
C TYR A 215 12.52 -2.65 -17.58
N GLU A 216 12.18 -2.73 -16.30
CA GLU A 216 12.61 -1.79 -15.29
C GLU A 216 13.04 -2.54 -14.02
N ALA A 217 14.27 -2.34 -13.59
CA ALA A 217 14.78 -2.90 -12.36
C ALA A 217 15.15 -1.78 -11.38
N PHE A 218 14.60 -1.85 -10.17
CA PHE A 218 14.84 -0.89 -9.07
C PHE A 218 14.69 0.58 -9.47
N GLY A 219 13.68 0.92 -10.29
CA GLY A 219 13.47 2.28 -10.79
C GLY A 219 14.55 2.74 -11.77
N GLY A 220 15.07 1.84 -12.61
CA GLY A 220 16.04 2.14 -13.66
C GLY A 220 17.50 2.16 -13.20
N ARG A 221 17.82 1.63 -12.02
CA ARG A 221 19.21 1.65 -11.50
C ARG A 221 20.21 0.78 -12.27
N GLY A 222 19.71 -0.15 -13.09
CA GLY A 222 20.60 -0.96 -13.93
C GLY A 222 19.88 -2.14 -14.59
N MET A 223 20.60 -2.83 -15.46
CA MET A 223 20.16 -4.09 -16.06
C MET A 223 20.57 -5.23 -15.13
N ILE A 224 19.74 -5.54 -14.16
CA ILE A 224 20.03 -6.49 -13.07
C ILE A 224 18.77 -7.23 -12.63
N CYS A 225 18.96 -8.27 -11.79
CA CYS A 225 17.91 -9.01 -11.11
C CYS A 225 16.97 -9.78 -12.07
N ASN A 226 15.75 -10.09 -11.65
CA ASN A 226 14.78 -10.88 -12.39
C ASN A 226 14.46 -10.35 -13.80
N PRO A 227 14.20 -9.01 -13.98
CA PRO A 227 13.97 -8.46 -15.31
C PRO A 227 15.16 -8.70 -16.27
N TYR A 228 16.39 -8.62 -15.77
CA TYR A 228 17.58 -8.85 -16.60
C TYR A 228 17.75 -10.31 -16.99
N ALA A 229 17.55 -11.25 -16.08
CA ALA A 229 17.61 -12.65 -16.39
C ALA A 229 16.58 -13.06 -17.45
N LEU A 230 15.34 -12.56 -17.31
CA LEU A 230 14.28 -12.79 -18.29
C LEU A 230 14.62 -12.17 -19.65
N PHE A 231 15.16 -10.95 -19.68
CA PHE A 231 15.63 -10.30 -20.89
C PHE A 231 16.69 -11.13 -21.62
N LEU A 232 17.72 -11.61 -20.90
CA LEU A 232 18.77 -12.43 -21.51
C LEU A 232 18.20 -13.70 -22.12
N TYR A 233 17.34 -14.39 -21.38
CA TYR A 233 16.67 -15.59 -21.89
C TYR A 233 15.93 -15.33 -23.19
N LEU A 234 15.13 -14.24 -23.24
CA LEU A 234 14.35 -13.88 -24.41
C LEU A 234 15.21 -13.42 -25.60
N LEU A 235 16.31 -12.70 -25.32
CA LEU A 235 17.22 -12.22 -26.37
C LEU A 235 17.97 -13.35 -27.07
N GLU A 236 18.24 -14.47 -26.37
CA GLU A 236 18.96 -15.63 -26.92
C GLU A 236 18.08 -16.58 -27.75
N LYS A 237 16.77 -16.56 -27.56
CA LYS A 237 15.87 -17.54 -28.21
C LYS A 237 15.33 -17.02 -29.54
N GLU A 238 15.46 -17.82 -30.60
CA GLU A 238 14.98 -17.49 -31.94
C GLU A 238 13.47 -17.17 -31.97
N GLU A 239 12.68 -17.86 -31.16
CA GLU A 239 11.22 -17.70 -31.09
C GLU A 239 10.76 -16.32 -30.59
N TYR A 240 11.66 -15.54 -29.95
CA TYR A 240 11.36 -14.21 -29.40
C TYR A 240 12.11 -13.06 -30.13
N GLN A 241 12.75 -13.31 -31.27
CA GLN A 241 13.52 -12.29 -32.00
C GLN A 241 12.68 -11.14 -32.56
N ASP A 242 11.37 -11.36 -32.76
CA ASP A 242 10.45 -10.33 -33.24
C ASP A 242 10.04 -9.32 -32.14
N TYR A 243 10.45 -9.55 -30.90
CA TYR A 243 10.15 -8.62 -29.82
C TYR A 243 11.16 -7.48 -29.74
N THR A 244 10.65 -6.27 -29.52
CA THR A 244 11.47 -5.09 -29.19
C THR A 244 11.63 -5.00 -27.68
N HIS A 245 12.86 -5.00 -27.22
CA HIS A 245 13.24 -4.91 -25.82
C HIS A 245 13.59 -3.47 -25.46
N ILE A 246 12.93 -2.90 -24.44
CA ILE A 246 13.11 -1.50 -24.02
C ILE A 246 13.54 -1.49 -22.56
N TRP A 247 14.78 -1.08 -22.33
CA TRP A 247 15.33 -0.95 -20.99
C TRP A 247 15.23 0.47 -20.45
N VAL A 248 14.70 0.60 -19.23
CA VAL A 248 14.61 1.86 -18.50
C VAL A 248 15.84 2.00 -17.61
N LEU A 249 16.60 3.10 -17.79
CA LEU A 249 17.80 3.40 -17.02
C LEU A 249 17.76 4.82 -16.46
N GLU A 250 18.13 4.99 -15.19
CA GLU A 250 18.19 6.28 -14.52
C GLU A 250 19.42 7.08 -14.94
N ASP A 251 20.57 6.41 -15.02
CA ASP A 251 21.84 7.00 -15.42
C ASP A 251 22.50 6.16 -16.53
N PHE A 252 22.73 6.78 -17.70
CA PHE A 252 23.33 6.13 -18.86
C PHE A 252 24.85 5.99 -18.73
N GLU A 253 25.49 6.90 -17.99
CA GLU A 253 26.95 6.84 -17.78
C GLU A 253 27.32 5.66 -16.85
N ASP A 254 26.56 5.49 -15.77
CA ASP A 254 26.74 4.36 -14.85
C ASP A 254 26.51 3.01 -15.53
N ASN A 255 25.62 2.98 -16.52
CA ASN A 255 25.26 1.77 -17.26
C ASN A 255 25.90 1.69 -18.64
N ARG A 256 26.90 2.52 -18.94
CA ARG A 256 27.53 2.63 -20.27
C ARG A 256 27.99 1.28 -20.82
N LYS A 257 28.69 0.48 -20.02
CA LYS A 257 29.19 -0.84 -20.45
C LYS A 257 28.07 -1.79 -20.86
N GLN A 258 26.97 -1.79 -20.11
CA GLN A 258 25.81 -2.62 -20.44
C GLN A 258 25.10 -2.10 -21.69
N ILE A 259 24.99 -0.79 -21.85
CA ILE A 259 24.43 -0.18 -23.06
C ILE A 259 25.27 -0.61 -24.28
N GLU A 260 26.60 -0.43 -24.26
CA GLU A 260 27.53 -0.83 -25.34
C GLU A 260 27.45 -2.32 -25.65
N LYS A 261 27.23 -3.18 -24.64
CA LYS A 261 27.05 -4.63 -24.82
C LYS A 261 25.81 -4.97 -25.65
N TYR A 262 24.70 -4.22 -25.48
CA TYR A 262 23.40 -4.56 -26.05
C TYR A 262 22.90 -3.61 -27.15
N GLU A 263 23.42 -2.41 -27.31
CA GLU A 263 23.01 -1.47 -28.39
C GLU A 263 23.28 -2.00 -29.81
N LYS A 264 24.16 -3.01 -29.94
CA LYS A 264 24.41 -3.70 -31.20
C LYS A 264 23.21 -4.54 -31.69
N TYR A 265 22.26 -4.86 -30.83
CA TYR A 265 21.06 -5.59 -31.19
C TYR A 265 19.97 -4.60 -31.69
N PRO A 266 19.50 -4.73 -32.93
CA PRO A 266 18.61 -3.74 -33.53
C PRO A 266 17.24 -3.66 -32.86
N ASN A 267 16.86 -4.69 -32.12
CA ASN A 267 15.61 -4.79 -31.37
C ASN A 267 15.77 -4.41 -29.88
N VAL A 268 16.93 -3.88 -29.44
CA VAL A 268 17.15 -3.39 -28.08
C VAL A 268 17.22 -1.87 -28.05
N ARG A 269 16.53 -1.24 -27.13
CA ARG A 269 16.48 0.21 -26.97
C ARG A 269 16.60 0.58 -25.49
N PHE A 270 17.10 1.80 -25.22
CA PHE A 270 17.27 2.35 -23.88
C PHE A 270 16.48 3.64 -23.72
N VAL A 271 15.83 3.80 -22.59
CA VAL A 271 15.01 4.96 -22.28
C VAL A 271 15.36 5.47 -20.87
N LYS A 272 15.49 6.81 -20.77
CA LYS A 272 15.84 7.42 -19.49
C LYS A 272 14.64 7.42 -18.54
N TYR A 273 14.84 6.91 -17.32
CA TYR A 273 13.83 6.91 -16.25
C TYR A 273 13.31 8.33 -15.97
N LYS A 274 12.02 8.46 -15.69
CA LYS A 274 11.33 9.74 -15.47
C LYS A 274 11.52 10.78 -16.59
N SER A 275 11.74 10.33 -17.83
CA SER A 275 11.70 11.19 -19.01
C SER A 275 10.31 11.21 -19.65
N LYS A 276 10.07 12.13 -20.57
CA LYS A 276 8.85 12.15 -21.39
C LYS A 276 8.76 10.92 -22.28
N GLU A 277 9.90 10.42 -22.79
CA GLU A 277 9.95 9.20 -23.57
C GLU A 277 9.57 7.97 -22.73
N TYR A 278 10.05 7.89 -21.48
CA TYR A 278 9.63 6.86 -20.55
C TYR A 278 8.11 6.84 -20.33
N CYS A 279 7.48 8.00 -20.19
CA CYS A 279 6.03 8.10 -20.09
C CYS A 279 5.32 7.54 -21.34
N LYS A 280 5.90 7.79 -22.52
CA LYS A 280 5.38 7.26 -23.77
C LYS A 280 5.52 5.74 -23.85
N GLU A 281 6.69 5.22 -23.48
CA GLU A 281 6.88 3.77 -23.45
C GLU A 281 5.95 3.08 -22.46
N LEU A 282 5.83 3.57 -21.22
CA LEU A 282 4.85 3.07 -20.23
C LEU A 282 3.41 3.03 -20.78
N ALA A 283 3.03 4.04 -21.57
CA ALA A 283 1.68 4.14 -22.12
C ALA A 283 1.44 3.21 -23.32
N THR A 284 2.49 2.74 -24.03
CA THR A 284 2.36 2.12 -25.34
C THR A 284 2.91 0.71 -25.48
N VAL A 285 3.76 0.25 -24.57
CA VAL A 285 4.28 -1.13 -24.63
C VAL A 285 3.22 -2.15 -24.23
N LYS A 286 3.30 -3.34 -24.82
CA LYS A 286 2.40 -4.46 -24.51
C LYS A 286 2.74 -5.12 -23.20
N TYR A 287 4.00 -5.48 -22.99
CA TYR A 287 4.47 -6.23 -21.82
C TYR A 287 5.34 -5.35 -20.93
N LEU A 288 5.03 -5.31 -19.66
CA LEU A 288 5.71 -4.51 -18.64
C LEU A 288 6.31 -5.45 -17.60
N VAL A 289 7.63 -5.48 -17.51
CA VAL A 289 8.39 -6.31 -16.57
C VAL A 289 9.07 -5.42 -15.53
N ASN A 290 8.65 -5.53 -14.28
CA ASN A 290 9.18 -4.75 -13.18
C ASN A 290 9.54 -5.67 -11.99
N ASN A 291 10.38 -5.20 -11.08
CA ASN A 291 10.70 -5.92 -9.86
C ASN A 291 10.45 -5.11 -8.57
N VAL A 292 9.85 -3.94 -8.67
CA VAL A 292 9.46 -3.08 -7.53
C VAL A 292 8.11 -2.40 -7.78
N SER A 293 8.09 -1.18 -8.30
CA SER A 293 6.84 -0.49 -8.62
C SER A 293 7.06 0.63 -9.63
N PHE A 294 6.15 0.76 -10.57
CA PHE A 294 6.09 1.91 -11.45
C PHE A 294 5.64 3.17 -10.70
N PRO A 295 5.91 4.37 -11.24
CA PRO A 295 5.50 5.64 -10.63
C PRO A 295 4.01 5.70 -10.32
N SER A 296 3.62 6.51 -9.33
CA SER A 296 2.23 6.63 -8.87
C SER A 296 1.23 7.10 -9.93
N TYR A 297 1.70 7.72 -11.01
CA TYR A 297 0.86 8.12 -12.14
C TYR A 297 0.62 7.01 -13.18
N PHE A 298 1.38 5.91 -13.11
CA PHE A 298 1.17 4.77 -14.01
C PHE A 298 -0.14 4.04 -13.66
N LEU A 299 -0.94 3.77 -14.69
CA LEU A 299 -2.14 2.94 -14.63
C LEU A 299 -2.09 1.96 -15.79
N LYS A 300 -2.10 0.66 -15.50
CA LYS A 300 -2.12 -0.38 -16.53
C LYS A 300 -3.34 -0.19 -17.42
N ARG A 301 -3.15 -0.19 -18.73
CA ARG A 301 -4.22 -0.09 -19.72
C ARG A 301 -4.79 -1.45 -20.03
N GLU A 302 -6.07 -1.48 -20.44
CA GLU A 302 -6.66 -2.67 -21.06
C GLU A 302 -5.81 -3.05 -22.30
N GLY A 303 -5.39 -4.30 -22.34
CA GLY A 303 -4.52 -4.81 -23.41
C GLY A 303 -3.02 -4.80 -23.08
N GLN A 304 -2.57 -4.14 -22.01
CA GLN A 304 -1.21 -4.33 -21.47
C GLN A 304 -1.17 -5.54 -20.53
N VAL A 305 -0.02 -6.18 -20.47
CA VAL A 305 0.28 -7.27 -19.53
C VAL A 305 1.41 -6.83 -18.61
N LEU A 306 1.12 -6.78 -17.32
CA LEU A 306 2.08 -6.41 -16.28
C LEU A 306 2.50 -7.65 -15.51
N ILE A 307 3.82 -7.90 -15.46
CA ILE A 307 4.42 -8.88 -14.57
C ILE A 307 5.33 -8.19 -13.56
N ASP A 308 5.03 -8.36 -12.28
CA ASP A 308 5.94 -8.00 -11.21
C ASP A 308 6.76 -9.22 -10.80
N THR A 309 8.04 -9.19 -11.10
CA THR A 309 8.94 -10.30 -10.81
C THR A 309 9.47 -10.28 -9.38
N TRP A 310 9.16 -9.21 -8.63
CA TRP A 310 9.73 -8.94 -7.32
C TRP A 310 11.26 -9.02 -7.31
N HIS A 311 11.89 -8.96 -6.12
CA HIS A 311 13.34 -8.86 -6.02
C HIS A 311 13.96 -9.65 -4.85
N GLY A 312 13.23 -10.60 -4.29
CA GLY A 312 13.77 -11.51 -3.26
C GLY A 312 12.75 -12.01 -2.25
N THR A 313 13.10 -13.14 -1.66
CA THR A 313 12.34 -13.76 -0.59
C THR A 313 12.50 -12.96 0.71
N PRO A 314 11.43 -12.67 1.49
CA PRO A 314 11.52 -11.83 2.65
C PRO A 314 12.17 -12.52 3.86
N LEU A 315 13.14 -11.85 4.46
CA LEU A 315 13.66 -12.14 5.79
C LEU A 315 13.17 -11.09 6.79
N LYS A 316 13.19 -9.83 6.38
CA LYS A 316 12.75 -8.65 7.16
C LYS A 316 11.27 -8.41 6.94
N ASN A 317 10.62 -7.80 7.94
CA ASN A 317 9.26 -7.30 7.76
C ASN A 317 9.20 -6.35 6.56
N MET A 318 8.13 -6.47 5.79
CA MET A 318 7.92 -5.70 4.58
C MET A 318 6.44 -5.30 4.44
N GLY A 319 6.14 -4.45 3.48
CA GLY A 319 4.77 -4.02 3.22
C GLY A 319 4.13 -3.38 4.45
N PHE A 320 2.95 -3.83 4.80
CA PHE A 320 2.18 -3.34 5.94
C PHE A 320 2.59 -3.97 7.29
N ASP A 321 3.51 -4.94 7.30
CA ASP A 321 4.08 -5.49 8.52
C ASP A 321 5.24 -4.63 9.08
N ILE A 322 5.68 -3.59 8.33
CA ILE A 322 6.67 -2.63 8.81
C ILE A 322 5.97 -1.64 9.74
N PRO A 323 6.40 -1.49 11.01
CA PRO A 323 5.81 -0.53 11.93
C PRO A 323 5.72 0.89 11.34
N GLY A 324 4.55 1.52 11.39
CA GLY A 324 4.32 2.88 10.90
C GLY A 324 4.38 3.10 9.39
N ALA A 325 4.47 2.04 8.57
CA ALA A 325 4.70 2.15 7.12
C ALA A 325 3.44 2.26 6.25
N ASN A 326 2.25 2.34 6.82
CA ASN A 326 0.96 2.19 6.15
C ASN A 326 0.80 3.03 4.86
N ILE A 327 1.09 4.33 4.91
CA ILE A 327 0.91 5.23 3.74
C ILE A 327 2.02 5.03 2.70
N SER A 328 3.25 4.76 3.13
CA SER A 328 4.42 4.63 2.24
C SER A 328 4.32 3.41 1.31
N GLN A 329 3.58 2.37 1.69
CA GLN A 329 3.42 1.14 0.91
C GLN A 329 2.30 1.18 -0.13
N GLY A 330 1.47 2.22 -0.14
CA GLY A 330 0.29 2.32 -1.01
C GLY A 330 0.62 2.20 -2.50
N ASN A 331 1.72 2.79 -3.00
CA ASN A 331 2.09 2.67 -4.40
C ASN A 331 2.55 1.26 -4.77
N THR A 332 3.29 0.59 -3.88
CA THR A 332 3.73 -0.79 -4.10
C THR A 332 2.54 -1.74 -4.12
N ALA A 333 1.65 -1.65 -3.14
CA ALA A 333 0.42 -2.45 -3.09
C ALA A 333 -0.44 -2.24 -4.34
N ARG A 334 -0.60 -1.00 -4.81
CA ARG A 334 -1.34 -0.69 -6.05
C ARG A 334 -0.70 -1.34 -7.29
N ASN A 335 0.63 -1.31 -7.41
CA ASN A 335 1.33 -1.96 -8.53
C ASN A 335 1.12 -3.47 -8.50
N LEU A 336 1.31 -4.10 -7.33
CA LEU A 336 1.08 -5.53 -7.16
C LEU A 336 -0.37 -5.93 -7.51
N LEU A 337 -1.37 -5.20 -6.99
CA LEU A 337 -2.78 -5.47 -7.29
C LEU A 337 -3.14 -5.25 -8.77
N SER A 338 -2.38 -4.42 -9.50
CA SER A 338 -2.60 -4.15 -10.93
C SER A 338 -1.91 -5.15 -11.85
N ALA A 339 -0.99 -5.99 -11.31
CA ALA A 339 -0.24 -6.95 -12.10
C ALA A 339 -1.14 -8.12 -12.55
N ASP A 340 -0.95 -8.58 -13.78
CA ASP A 340 -1.58 -9.81 -14.28
C ASP A 340 -0.88 -11.02 -13.69
N TYR A 341 0.45 -10.90 -13.50
CA TYR A 341 1.28 -11.94 -12.93
C TYR A 341 2.23 -11.38 -11.88
N ILE A 342 2.42 -12.12 -10.79
CA ILE A 342 3.43 -11.85 -9.77
C ILE A 342 4.26 -13.11 -9.57
N VAL A 343 5.59 -12.97 -9.60
CA VAL A 343 6.50 -14.12 -9.48
C VAL A 343 6.81 -14.40 -8.01
N SER A 344 6.86 -15.68 -7.66
CA SER A 344 7.21 -16.17 -6.34
C SER A 344 8.21 -17.33 -6.42
N SER A 345 9.15 -17.39 -5.47
CA SER A 345 10.08 -18.51 -5.31
C SER A 345 9.42 -19.77 -4.72
N GLY A 346 8.20 -19.64 -4.16
CA GLY A 346 7.46 -20.76 -3.58
C GLY A 346 6.47 -20.36 -2.49
N PRO A 347 5.87 -21.34 -1.81
CA PRO A 347 4.78 -21.12 -0.85
C PRO A 347 5.13 -20.15 0.30
N TYR A 348 6.37 -20.20 0.80
CA TYR A 348 6.81 -19.28 1.86
C TYR A 348 6.73 -17.81 1.40
N MET A 349 7.27 -17.52 0.20
CA MET A 349 7.23 -16.18 -0.37
C MET A 349 5.80 -15.73 -0.62
N THR A 350 4.97 -16.56 -1.27
CA THR A 350 3.56 -16.27 -1.55
C THR A 350 2.78 -15.94 -0.29
N LYS A 351 2.97 -16.76 0.76
CA LYS A 351 2.30 -16.52 2.04
C LYS A 351 2.80 -15.23 2.70
N THR A 352 4.11 -15.14 2.93
CA THR A 352 4.69 -14.08 3.75
C THR A 352 4.60 -12.72 3.10
N ALA A 353 4.96 -12.60 1.82
CA ALA A 353 4.94 -11.31 1.13
C ALA A 353 3.52 -10.95 0.65
N TYR A 354 2.91 -11.79 -0.16
CA TYR A 354 1.70 -11.38 -0.89
C TYR A 354 0.44 -11.53 -0.06
N LYS A 355 0.24 -12.68 0.61
CA LYS A 355 -0.96 -12.86 1.45
C LYS A 355 -0.91 -12.02 2.71
N ASP A 356 0.15 -12.17 3.50
CA ASP A 356 0.22 -11.63 4.86
C ASP A 356 0.68 -10.16 4.87
N SER A 357 1.84 -9.85 4.27
CA SER A 357 2.45 -8.52 4.35
C SER A 357 1.74 -7.47 3.49
N TYR A 358 1.44 -7.77 2.23
CA TYR A 358 0.71 -6.85 1.33
C TYR A 358 -0.81 -7.05 1.35
N LYS A 359 -1.34 -7.95 2.20
CA LYS A 359 -2.79 -8.17 2.42
C LYS A 359 -3.55 -8.45 1.13
N MET A 360 -2.94 -9.19 0.19
CA MET A 360 -3.52 -9.40 -1.15
C MET A 360 -4.53 -10.57 -1.21
N GLN A 361 -4.67 -11.33 -0.12
CA GLN A 361 -5.66 -12.41 -0.05
C GLN A 361 -7.06 -11.83 -0.31
N ASN A 362 -7.79 -12.44 -1.24
CA ASN A 362 -9.14 -12.05 -1.70
C ASN A 362 -9.23 -10.71 -2.45
N LEU A 363 -8.11 -9.99 -2.65
CA LEU A 363 -8.05 -8.73 -3.39
C LEU A 363 -7.36 -8.87 -4.75
N TYR A 364 -6.33 -9.72 -4.84
CA TYR A 364 -5.54 -9.86 -6.06
C TYR A 364 -6.25 -10.77 -7.08
N GLU A 365 -6.56 -10.21 -8.24
CA GLU A 365 -7.28 -10.90 -9.31
C GLU A 365 -6.37 -11.57 -10.34
N GLY A 366 -5.07 -11.24 -10.32
CA GLY A 366 -4.09 -11.88 -11.18
C GLY A 366 -3.64 -13.25 -10.68
N THR A 367 -2.56 -13.76 -11.27
CA THR A 367 -1.99 -15.06 -10.92
C THR A 367 -0.63 -14.92 -10.28
N VAL A 368 -0.42 -15.51 -9.12
CA VAL A 368 0.92 -15.68 -8.56
C VAL A 368 1.57 -16.90 -9.20
N LEU A 369 2.71 -16.69 -9.86
CA LEU A 369 3.51 -17.72 -10.51
C LEU A 369 4.53 -18.25 -9.50
N GLU A 370 4.24 -19.34 -8.81
CA GLU A 370 5.24 -20.03 -7.98
C GLU A 370 6.19 -20.85 -8.86
N GLU A 371 6.95 -20.15 -9.71
CA GLU A 371 7.80 -20.76 -10.73
C GLU A 371 9.31 -20.61 -10.44
N GLY A 372 9.67 -20.06 -9.28
CA GLY A 372 11.04 -19.67 -8.98
C GLY A 372 11.39 -18.29 -9.52
N PHE A 373 12.53 -17.74 -9.11
CA PHE A 373 12.99 -16.45 -9.58
C PHE A 373 13.85 -16.56 -10.84
N PRO A 374 13.55 -15.80 -11.91
CA PRO A 374 14.35 -15.77 -13.15
C PRO A 374 15.85 -15.62 -12.93
N ARG A 375 16.26 -14.72 -12.03
CA ARG A 375 17.68 -14.46 -11.74
C ARG A 375 18.42 -15.66 -11.18
N ASN A 376 17.70 -16.59 -10.53
CA ASN A 376 18.31 -17.78 -9.94
C ASN A 376 18.70 -18.83 -10.99
N ASP A 377 18.16 -18.76 -12.21
CA ASP A 377 18.57 -19.66 -13.30
C ASP A 377 20.07 -19.54 -13.58
N LYS A 378 20.66 -18.34 -13.41
CA LYS A 378 22.08 -18.08 -13.57
C LYS A 378 22.97 -18.87 -12.60
N LEU A 379 22.45 -19.28 -11.45
CA LEU A 379 23.20 -20.09 -10.49
C LEU A 379 23.45 -21.52 -10.98
N PHE A 380 22.67 -21.96 -11.98
CA PHE A 380 22.75 -23.31 -12.55
C PHE A 380 23.47 -23.34 -13.90
N ASP A 381 23.56 -22.22 -14.64
CA ASP A 381 23.98 -22.17 -16.03
C ASP A 381 24.98 -21.03 -16.33
N SER A 382 25.65 -20.46 -15.35
CA SER A 382 26.67 -19.43 -15.57
C SER A 382 28.05 -20.06 -15.90
N ASP A 383 28.70 -19.51 -16.91
CA ASP A 383 30.11 -19.83 -17.17
C ASP A 383 31.02 -19.03 -16.20
N ARG A 384 31.74 -19.79 -15.34
CA ARG A 384 32.65 -19.19 -14.36
C ARG A 384 33.73 -18.31 -15.04
N ALA A 385 34.23 -18.70 -16.20
CA ALA A 385 35.30 -17.97 -16.89
C ALA A 385 34.79 -16.61 -17.42
N GLU A 386 33.56 -16.57 -17.96
CA GLU A 386 32.93 -15.32 -18.40
C GLU A 386 32.69 -14.36 -17.23
N VAL A 387 32.12 -14.83 -16.11
CA VAL A 387 31.89 -13.99 -14.94
C VAL A 387 33.20 -13.47 -14.32
N ILE A 388 34.23 -14.30 -14.26
CA ILE A 388 35.57 -13.86 -13.79
C ILE A 388 36.17 -12.81 -14.73
N GLN A 389 35.98 -12.94 -16.04
CA GLN A 389 36.46 -11.96 -17.00
C GLN A 389 35.69 -10.62 -16.83
N GLU A 390 34.38 -10.68 -16.64
CA GLU A 390 33.57 -9.49 -16.41
C GLU A 390 33.95 -8.75 -15.11
N LEU A 391 34.28 -9.50 -14.02
CA LEU A 391 34.86 -8.91 -12.79
C LEU A 391 36.16 -8.16 -13.08
N LYS A 392 37.07 -8.76 -13.84
CA LYS A 392 38.35 -8.13 -14.24
C LYS A 392 38.12 -6.88 -15.08
N ASP A 393 37.20 -6.94 -16.04
CA ASP A 393 36.84 -5.79 -16.90
C ASP A 393 36.21 -4.64 -16.09
N CYS A 394 35.60 -4.96 -14.95
CA CYS A 394 35.11 -4.00 -13.97
C CYS A 394 36.19 -3.46 -13.01
N GLY A 395 37.46 -3.89 -13.13
CA GLY A 395 38.56 -3.41 -12.30
C GLY A 395 38.77 -4.20 -10.99
N VAL A 396 38.09 -5.35 -10.84
CA VAL A 396 38.25 -6.23 -9.67
C VAL A 396 39.48 -7.14 -9.89
N ASP A 397 40.41 -7.18 -8.93
CA ASP A 397 41.63 -8.00 -9.03
C ASP A 397 41.34 -9.45 -8.64
N VAL A 398 40.75 -10.21 -9.57
CA VAL A 398 40.38 -11.63 -9.36
C VAL A 398 41.48 -12.56 -9.84
N LYS A 399 41.87 -13.50 -8.97
CA LYS A 399 42.77 -14.65 -9.30
C LYS A 399 41.91 -15.86 -9.62
N GLU A 400 42.08 -16.44 -10.82
CA GLU A 400 41.22 -17.52 -11.34
C GLU A 400 41.37 -18.84 -10.56
N ASP A 401 42.53 -19.07 -9.99
CA ASP A 401 42.91 -20.26 -9.25
C ASP A 401 42.46 -20.27 -7.78
N LYS A 402 41.93 -19.12 -7.29
CA LYS A 402 41.46 -18.99 -5.90
C LYS A 402 39.94 -19.08 -5.78
N LYS A 403 39.50 -19.65 -4.65
CA LYS A 403 38.11 -19.66 -4.25
C LYS A 403 37.67 -18.27 -3.76
N ILE A 404 36.42 -17.90 -4.01
CA ILE A 404 35.88 -16.59 -3.70
C ILE A 404 35.04 -16.64 -2.43
N ILE A 405 35.41 -15.84 -1.45
CA ILE A 405 34.56 -15.48 -0.29
C ILE A 405 33.94 -14.14 -0.59
N LEU A 406 32.61 -14.09 -0.66
CA LEU A 406 31.86 -12.86 -0.87
C LEU A 406 31.29 -12.36 0.44
N TYR A 407 31.66 -11.13 0.83
CA TYR A 407 30.98 -10.40 1.92
C TYR A 407 29.95 -9.46 1.34
N ALA A 408 28.68 -9.71 1.65
CA ALA A 408 27.54 -8.94 1.12
C ALA A 408 26.64 -8.41 2.25
N PRO A 409 27.03 -7.29 2.91
CA PRO A 409 26.26 -6.72 3.99
C PRO A 409 25.05 -5.94 3.51
N THR A 410 24.00 -5.91 4.34
CA THR A 410 22.86 -5.00 4.19
C THR A 410 23.27 -3.56 4.56
N TRP A 411 22.65 -2.58 3.93
CA TRP A 411 22.78 -1.18 4.36
C TRP A 411 22.11 -0.96 5.73
N ARG A 412 22.62 0.02 6.49
CA ARG A 412 22.09 0.48 7.76
C ARG A 412 21.67 1.94 7.65
N GLY A 413 20.80 2.39 8.54
CA GLY A 413 20.30 3.77 8.62
C GLY A 413 18.80 3.89 8.40
N GLU A 414 18.24 4.98 8.87
CA GLU A 414 16.79 5.29 8.78
C GLU A 414 16.41 5.88 7.43
N GLN A 415 17.34 6.54 6.74
CA GLN A 415 17.07 7.27 5.49
C GLN A 415 17.92 6.71 4.34
N TYR A 416 17.26 6.46 3.22
CA TYR A 416 17.93 6.05 1.98
C TYR A 416 18.99 7.04 1.48
N SER A 417 18.82 8.33 1.80
CA SER A 417 19.75 9.39 1.42
C SER A 417 21.00 9.48 2.31
N ARG A 418 21.01 8.80 3.46
CA ARG A 418 22.13 8.83 4.41
C ARG A 418 22.28 7.48 5.11
N PRO A 419 22.91 6.48 4.48
CA PRO A 419 23.21 5.21 5.12
C PRO A 419 24.26 5.39 6.24
N ASP A 420 24.06 4.66 7.33
CA ASP A 420 24.97 4.67 8.51
C ASP A 420 26.10 3.63 8.39
N THR A 421 26.48 3.24 7.17
CA THR A 421 27.56 2.25 6.96
C THR A 421 28.92 2.94 7.13
N ASP A 422 29.66 2.56 8.18
CA ASP A 422 31.06 2.95 8.34
C ASP A 422 31.98 2.02 7.54
N LEU A 423 32.62 2.58 6.52
CA LEU A 423 33.59 1.85 5.69
C LEU A 423 34.78 1.39 6.51
N GLN A 424 35.17 2.11 7.57
CA GLN A 424 36.28 1.69 8.44
C GLN A 424 36.00 0.34 9.12
N ASP A 425 34.73 0.10 9.49
CA ASP A 425 34.37 -1.19 10.07
C ASP A 425 34.36 -2.30 9.03
N VAL A 426 33.97 -1.98 7.80
CA VAL A 426 34.11 -2.93 6.67
C VAL A 426 35.58 -3.29 6.42
N TYR A 427 36.50 -2.31 6.43
CA TYR A 427 37.95 -2.58 6.27
C TYR A 427 38.54 -3.38 7.43
N LYS A 428 38.16 -3.05 8.68
CA LYS A 428 38.59 -3.83 9.84
C LYS A 428 38.18 -5.30 9.71
N LEU A 429 36.92 -5.51 9.27
CA LEU A 429 36.38 -6.84 9.07
C LEU A 429 37.12 -7.59 7.95
N ILE A 430 37.41 -6.95 6.82
CA ILE A 430 38.21 -7.53 5.73
C ILE A 430 39.57 -7.98 6.28
N ASN A 431 40.25 -7.14 7.06
CA ASN A 431 41.56 -7.50 7.64
C ASN A 431 41.47 -8.70 8.58
N VAL A 432 40.42 -8.80 9.41
CA VAL A 432 40.20 -9.98 10.26
C VAL A 432 39.97 -11.24 9.43
N MET A 433 39.17 -11.14 8.40
CA MET A 433 38.88 -12.26 7.49
C MET A 433 40.13 -12.74 6.78
N GLU A 434 40.96 -11.82 6.21
CA GLU A 434 42.22 -12.17 5.52
C GLU A 434 43.24 -12.85 6.43
N ASN A 435 43.30 -12.42 7.71
CA ASN A 435 44.18 -13.07 8.70
C ASN A 435 43.66 -14.43 9.19
N SER A 436 42.42 -14.79 8.82
CA SER A 436 41.77 -16.01 9.30
C SER A 436 41.62 -17.09 8.23
N ILE A 437 41.97 -16.81 6.97
CA ILE A 437 41.91 -17.75 5.84
C ILE A 437 43.30 -18.08 5.29
N ASP A 438 43.38 -19.18 4.54
CA ASP A 438 44.57 -19.41 3.67
C ASP A 438 44.42 -18.55 2.42
N THR A 439 45.18 -17.46 2.36
CA THR A 439 45.20 -16.53 1.22
C THR A 439 45.78 -17.11 -0.08
N ASN A 440 46.38 -18.29 -0.04
CA ASN A 440 46.75 -19.02 -1.25
C ASN A 440 45.54 -19.74 -1.86
N GLU A 441 44.56 -20.16 -1.05
CA GLU A 441 43.39 -20.88 -1.50
C GLU A 441 42.18 -19.94 -1.71
N TYR A 442 42.04 -18.90 -0.89
CA TYR A 442 40.87 -18.01 -0.90
C TYR A 442 41.23 -16.55 -1.18
N GLN A 443 40.27 -15.83 -1.75
CA GLN A 443 40.28 -14.38 -1.93
C GLN A 443 38.93 -13.80 -1.49
N ILE A 444 38.93 -12.56 -0.96
CA ILE A 444 37.75 -11.92 -0.40
C ILE A 444 37.32 -10.76 -1.28
N PHE A 445 36.06 -10.72 -1.62
CA PHE A 445 35.41 -9.58 -2.27
C PHE A 445 34.23 -9.06 -1.46
N VAL A 446 33.91 -7.79 -1.66
CA VAL A 446 32.81 -7.09 -1.00
C VAL A 446 31.84 -6.58 -2.04
N LYS A 447 30.57 -6.92 -1.88
CA LYS A 447 29.49 -6.31 -2.65
C LYS A 447 28.59 -5.52 -1.71
N LEU A 448 28.78 -4.22 -1.68
CA LEU A 448 27.95 -3.32 -0.89
C LEU A 448 26.54 -3.23 -1.49
N HIS A 449 25.57 -2.95 -0.62
CA HIS A 449 24.22 -2.65 -1.06
C HIS A 449 24.20 -1.42 -1.97
N GLN A 450 23.36 -1.40 -2.99
CA GLN A 450 23.30 -0.32 -3.99
C GLN A 450 23.17 1.08 -3.36
N ILE A 451 22.40 1.23 -2.29
CA ILE A 451 22.24 2.49 -1.56
C ILE A 451 23.57 3.00 -1.02
N VAL A 452 24.37 2.13 -0.41
CA VAL A 452 25.68 2.49 0.13
C VAL A 452 26.66 2.84 -0.99
N TYR A 453 26.65 2.08 -2.06
CA TYR A 453 27.51 2.32 -3.22
C TYR A 453 27.23 3.69 -3.88
N HIS A 454 25.96 4.04 -4.11
CA HIS A 454 25.59 5.35 -4.66
C HIS A 454 25.94 6.48 -3.72
N TYR A 455 25.68 6.33 -2.42
CA TYR A 455 26.05 7.33 -1.42
C TYR A 455 27.56 7.58 -1.40
N MET A 456 28.38 6.54 -1.46
CA MET A 456 29.83 6.67 -1.55
C MET A 456 30.26 7.44 -2.79
N LYS A 457 29.69 7.12 -3.95
CA LYS A 457 29.99 7.77 -5.22
C LYS A 457 29.61 9.26 -5.19
N GLU A 458 28.42 9.61 -4.72
CA GLU A 458 27.95 10.99 -4.61
C GLU A 458 28.80 11.84 -3.65
N ASN A 459 29.35 11.23 -2.60
CA ASN A 459 30.16 11.94 -1.61
C ASN A 459 31.68 11.80 -1.88
N ALA A 460 32.10 11.34 -3.05
CA ALA A 460 33.50 11.10 -3.43
C ALA A 460 34.30 10.29 -2.38
N MET A 461 33.63 9.32 -1.75
CA MET A 461 34.27 8.41 -0.79
C MET A 461 34.91 7.25 -1.56
N GLU A 462 36.22 7.33 -1.75
CA GLU A 462 36.95 6.26 -2.43
C GLU A 462 37.36 5.16 -1.48
N PRO A 463 37.30 3.86 -1.91
CA PRO A 463 37.74 2.74 -1.12
C PRO A 463 39.26 2.64 -0.89
N GLY A 464 40.04 3.61 -1.36
CA GLY A 464 41.49 3.62 -1.22
C GLY A 464 42.17 2.38 -1.85
N ASP A 465 43.21 1.86 -1.21
CA ASP A 465 43.98 0.67 -1.70
C ASP A 465 43.11 -0.62 -1.79
N ALA A 466 41.96 -0.67 -1.15
CA ALA A 466 41.05 -1.79 -1.21
C ALA A 466 40.03 -1.72 -2.37
N GLN A 467 40.12 -0.73 -3.26
CA GLN A 467 39.16 -0.52 -4.35
C GLN A 467 38.96 -1.75 -5.23
N THR A 468 40.02 -2.48 -5.50
CA THR A 468 40.02 -3.72 -6.32
C THR A 468 39.27 -4.89 -5.70
N LYS A 469 38.87 -4.80 -4.43
CA LYS A 469 38.05 -5.80 -3.72
C LYS A 469 36.57 -5.51 -3.75
N PHE A 470 36.16 -4.29 -4.14
CA PHE A 470 34.77 -3.90 -4.16
C PHE A 470 34.14 -4.16 -5.54
N ILE A 471 33.11 -4.99 -5.54
CA ILE A 471 32.37 -5.32 -6.77
C ILE A 471 31.38 -4.18 -7.07
N PRO A 472 31.39 -3.62 -8.31
CA PRO A 472 30.45 -2.57 -8.69
C PRO A 472 28.99 -2.96 -8.51
N ALA A 473 28.14 -1.97 -8.14
CA ALA A 473 26.70 -2.19 -7.94
C ALA A 473 25.95 -2.55 -9.24
N THR A 474 26.48 -2.13 -10.39
CA THR A 474 25.91 -2.39 -11.72
C THR A 474 26.10 -3.83 -12.20
N MET A 475 27.01 -4.59 -11.57
CA MET A 475 27.18 -6.02 -11.89
C MET A 475 26.08 -6.84 -11.21
N ASP A 476 25.48 -7.77 -11.97
CA ASP A 476 24.36 -8.58 -11.46
C ASP A 476 24.80 -9.48 -10.29
N THR A 477 23.98 -9.49 -9.25
CA THR A 477 24.31 -10.19 -8.01
C THR A 477 24.34 -11.71 -8.20
N ASN A 478 23.40 -12.26 -8.96
CA ASN A 478 23.33 -13.71 -9.14
C ASN A 478 24.45 -14.26 -10.03
N GLU A 479 24.99 -13.46 -10.95
CA GLU A 479 26.23 -13.79 -11.68
C GLU A 479 27.41 -13.91 -10.71
N ILE A 480 27.54 -12.98 -9.77
CA ILE A 480 28.60 -13.04 -8.75
C ILE A 480 28.41 -14.24 -7.82
N LEU A 481 27.16 -14.50 -7.39
CA LEU A 481 26.87 -15.65 -6.54
C LEU A 481 27.20 -16.99 -7.21
N SER A 482 27.07 -17.11 -8.53
CA SER A 482 27.39 -18.34 -9.27
C SER A 482 28.86 -18.73 -9.14
N VAL A 483 29.76 -17.75 -9.04
CA VAL A 483 31.23 -17.97 -8.90
C VAL A 483 31.72 -17.89 -7.46
N THR A 484 30.85 -17.52 -6.52
CA THR A 484 31.16 -17.45 -5.09
C THR A 484 31.26 -18.85 -4.49
N ASP A 485 32.22 -19.07 -3.62
CA ASP A 485 32.44 -20.35 -2.94
C ASP A 485 32.03 -20.34 -1.47
N VAL A 486 32.04 -19.17 -0.83
CA VAL A 486 31.51 -18.95 0.52
C VAL A 486 30.81 -17.59 0.58
N LEU A 487 29.58 -17.53 1.10
CA LEU A 487 28.88 -16.28 1.32
C LEU A 487 28.93 -15.88 2.81
N ILE A 488 29.32 -14.63 3.06
CA ILE A 488 29.17 -13.97 4.36
C ILE A 488 28.14 -12.87 4.18
N SER A 489 27.04 -12.96 4.91
CA SER A 489 25.94 -12.00 4.82
C SER A 489 25.43 -11.64 6.21
N ASP A 490 24.35 -10.85 6.28
CA ASP A 490 23.69 -10.47 7.50
C ASP A 490 22.15 -10.61 7.38
N TYR A 491 21.42 -9.51 7.38
CA TYR A 491 19.95 -9.45 7.20
C TYR A 491 19.51 -9.39 5.74
N SER A 492 20.37 -9.70 4.81
CA SER A 492 20.10 -9.65 3.37
C SER A 492 19.43 -10.92 2.88
N SER A 493 18.41 -10.79 2.02
CA SER A 493 17.76 -11.93 1.37
C SER A 493 18.63 -12.66 0.34
N ILE A 494 19.83 -12.16 0.05
CA ILE A 494 20.77 -12.75 -0.90
C ILE A 494 21.14 -14.21 -0.57
N PHE A 495 21.13 -14.56 0.72
CA PHE A 495 21.47 -15.92 1.13
C PHE A 495 20.43 -16.95 0.69
N TYR A 496 19.18 -16.56 0.47
CA TYR A 496 18.16 -17.47 -0.06
C TYR A 496 18.51 -17.92 -1.49
N ASP A 497 18.95 -16.98 -2.32
CA ASP A 497 19.42 -17.31 -3.65
C ASP A 497 20.68 -18.18 -3.58
N PHE A 498 21.65 -17.80 -2.73
CA PHE A 498 22.90 -18.54 -2.59
C PHE A 498 22.72 -19.98 -2.05
N MET A 499 21.64 -20.24 -1.28
CA MET A 499 21.31 -21.61 -0.85
C MET A 499 21.17 -22.61 -2.01
N LEU A 500 20.83 -22.13 -3.21
CA LEU A 500 20.71 -22.99 -4.39
C LEU A 500 22.03 -23.59 -4.83
N THR A 501 23.16 -22.96 -4.49
CA THR A 501 24.50 -23.45 -4.81
C THR A 501 24.98 -24.63 -3.94
N GLY A 502 24.33 -24.84 -2.78
CA GLY A 502 24.79 -25.85 -1.80
C GLY A 502 26.06 -25.48 -1.05
N LYS A 503 26.59 -24.26 -1.24
CA LYS A 503 27.88 -23.81 -0.68
C LYS A 503 27.69 -23.14 0.68
N PRO A 504 28.76 -23.04 1.54
CA PRO A 504 28.64 -22.49 2.92
C PRO A 504 28.16 -21.06 2.99
N ILE A 505 27.28 -20.78 3.97
CA ILE A 505 26.81 -19.45 4.32
C ILE A 505 27.17 -19.16 5.79
N LEU A 506 27.75 -18.01 6.04
CA LEU A 506 28.04 -17.47 7.37
C LEU A 506 27.26 -16.17 7.56
N PHE A 507 26.79 -15.93 8.78
CA PHE A 507 26.07 -14.69 9.11
C PHE A 507 26.87 -13.86 10.10
N TYR A 508 27.20 -12.62 9.70
CA TYR A 508 27.83 -11.64 10.57
C TYR A 508 26.80 -10.56 10.94
N VAL A 509 26.33 -10.61 12.18
CA VAL A 509 25.21 -9.83 12.72
C VAL A 509 25.59 -9.07 13.99
N PRO A 510 26.46 -8.04 13.90
CA PRO A 510 27.01 -7.35 15.06
C PRO A 510 25.97 -6.57 15.87
N ASP A 511 24.84 -6.20 15.29
CA ASP A 511 23.77 -5.37 15.81
C ASP A 511 22.43 -6.12 15.91
N ALA A 512 22.47 -7.44 16.10
CA ALA A 512 21.29 -8.32 16.04
C ALA A 512 20.13 -7.88 16.94
N GLU A 513 20.41 -7.53 18.20
CA GLU A 513 19.42 -7.11 19.19
C GLU A 513 18.69 -5.80 18.75
N ASN A 514 19.44 -4.81 18.30
CA ASN A 514 18.88 -3.52 17.88
C ASN A 514 18.11 -3.63 16.55
N PHE A 515 18.56 -4.52 15.65
CA PHE A 515 17.97 -4.66 14.33
C PHE A 515 16.58 -5.32 14.37
N GLU A 516 16.38 -6.29 15.26
CA GLU A 516 15.10 -6.97 15.45
C GLU A 516 14.04 -6.00 15.98
N ASP A 517 14.39 -5.14 16.94
CA ASP A 517 13.50 -4.11 17.49
C ASP A 517 13.11 -3.03 16.48
N TYR A 518 14.03 -2.63 15.60
CA TYR A 518 13.81 -1.54 14.67
C TYR A 518 13.05 -1.94 13.40
N ARG A 519 13.40 -3.08 12.78
CA ARG A 519 12.88 -3.48 11.46
C ARG A 519 11.93 -4.66 11.53
N GLY A 520 12.12 -5.55 12.50
CA GLY A 520 11.45 -6.85 12.60
C GLY A 520 11.96 -7.89 11.60
N LEU A 521 11.86 -9.15 11.99
CA LEU A 521 12.21 -10.31 11.18
C LEU A 521 11.07 -11.32 11.21
N TYR A 522 10.82 -12.00 10.08
CA TYR A 522 9.80 -13.05 10.02
C TYR A 522 10.20 -14.32 10.77
N PHE A 523 11.48 -14.50 11.05
CA PHE A 523 11.99 -15.56 11.94
C PHE A 523 13.37 -15.20 12.51
N GLY A 524 13.67 -15.74 13.68
CA GLY A 524 14.90 -15.46 14.42
C GLY A 524 16.14 -16.12 13.81
N PHE A 525 17.32 -15.70 14.28
CA PHE A 525 18.63 -16.17 13.80
C PHE A 525 18.87 -17.68 14.04
N ASP A 526 18.13 -18.28 14.98
CA ASP A 526 18.15 -19.72 15.24
C ASP A 526 17.73 -20.56 14.03
N LYS A 527 16.92 -19.99 13.11
CA LYS A 527 16.43 -20.66 11.91
C LYS A 527 17.29 -20.43 10.65
N LEU A 528 18.31 -19.58 10.74
CA LEU A 528 19.21 -19.33 9.59
C LEU A 528 19.94 -20.61 9.17
N PRO A 529 20.21 -20.81 7.86
CA PRO A 529 20.83 -22.03 7.33
C PRO A 529 22.30 -22.22 7.68
N GLY A 530 22.96 -21.19 8.23
CA GLY A 530 24.35 -21.19 8.64
C GLY A 530 24.55 -20.60 10.04
N PRO A 531 25.75 -20.61 10.58
CA PRO A 531 26.05 -20.03 11.88
C PRO A 531 26.02 -18.51 11.84
N ALA A 532 25.44 -17.89 12.88
CA ALA A 532 25.38 -16.45 13.07
C ALA A 532 26.31 -16.03 14.21
N VAL A 533 27.14 -15.02 13.98
CA VAL A 533 28.10 -14.47 14.94
C VAL A 533 28.07 -12.95 14.95
N SER A 534 28.34 -12.37 16.13
CA SER A 534 28.24 -10.93 16.35
C SER A 534 29.59 -10.21 16.43
N THR A 535 30.71 -10.93 16.45
CA THR A 535 32.04 -10.30 16.54
C THR A 535 32.97 -10.78 15.41
N PRO A 536 33.92 -9.92 14.96
CA PRO A 536 34.88 -10.28 13.91
C PRO A 536 35.74 -11.49 14.28
N GLU A 537 36.13 -11.63 15.57
CA GLU A 537 36.96 -12.74 16.06
C GLU A 537 36.23 -14.08 15.88
N LYS A 538 34.95 -14.15 16.28
CA LYS A 538 34.12 -15.35 16.08
C LYS A 538 33.93 -15.69 14.60
N LEU A 539 33.79 -14.69 13.74
CA LEU A 539 33.72 -14.89 12.29
C LEU A 539 35.05 -15.49 11.82
N GLY A 540 36.20 -14.95 12.27
CA GLY A 540 37.52 -15.47 11.98
C GLY A 540 37.71 -16.93 12.42
N GLU A 541 37.15 -17.34 13.56
CA GLU A 541 37.18 -18.75 14.00
C GLU A 541 36.39 -19.66 13.06
N LEU A 542 35.24 -19.25 12.58
CA LEU A 542 34.46 -20.02 11.59
C LEU A 542 35.18 -20.17 10.27
N LEU A 543 35.88 -19.13 9.82
CA LEU A 543 36.61 -19.13 8.55
C LEU A 543 37.80 -20.09 8.55
N LYS A 544 38.36 -20.48 9.71
CA LYS A 544 39.47 -21.44 9.82
C LYS A 544 39.04 -22.88 9.54
N ASP A 545 37.76 -23.23 9.68
CA ASP A 545 37.22 -24.57 9.45
C ASP A 545 35.91 -24.54 8.66
N LEU A 546 35.94 -23.98 7.45
CA LEU A 546 34.79 -23.92 6.56
C LEU A 546 34.17 -25.30 6.25
N PRO A 547 34.95 -26.39 6.03
CA PRO A 547 34.39 -27.71 5.84
C PRO A 547 33.63 -28.24 7.05
N GLY A 548 34.14 -28.03 8.28
CA GLY A 548 33.45 -28.43 9.51
C GLY A 548 32.16 -27.63 9.74
N VAL A 549 32.20 -26.35 9.46
CA VAL A 549 31.00 -25.47 9.50
C VAL A 549 29.93 -25.97 8.52
N ALA A 550 30.31 -26.24 7.27
CA ALA A 550 29.38 -26.73 6.25
C ALA A 550 28.75 -28.07 6.67
N ALA A 551 29.52 -28.98 7.20
CA ALA A 551 29.04 -30.28 7.67
C ALA A 551 28.07 -30.15 8.85
N SER A 552 28.36 -29.27 9.80
CA SER A 552 27.52 -29.05 11.00
C SER A 552 26.15 -28.43 10.68
N CYS A 553 26.04 -27.67 9.61
CA CYS A 553 24.81 -26.98 9.21
C CYS A 553 24.00 -27.69 8.11
N LYS A 554 24.48 -28.80 7.58
CA LYS A 554 23.95 -29.45 6.38
C LYS A 554 22.45 -29.74 6.44
N GLU A 555 21.97 -30.40 7.50
CA GLU A 555 20.57 -30.77 7.63
C GLU A 555 19.64 -29.54 7.70
N LYS A 556 20.05 -28.53 8.49
CA LYS A 556 19.33 -27.28 8.63
C LYS A 556 19.29 -26.49 7.32
N TYR A 557 20.39 -26.50 6.58
CA TYR A 557 20.53 -25.88 5.29
C TYR A 557 19.59 -26.51 4.25
N GLU A 558 19.61 -27.84 4.13
CA GLU A 558 18.77 -28.58 3.19
C GLU A 558 17.27 -28.34 3.48
N LYS A 559 16.88 -28.42 4.75
CA LYS A 559 15.52 -28.12 5.16
C LYS A 559 15.08 -26.68 4.82
N ALA A 560 15.94 -25.70 5.07
CA ALA A 560 15.65 -24.30 4.72
C ALA A 560 15.48 -24.13 3.20
N ARG A 561 16.34 -24.74 2.38
CA ARG A 561 16.26 -24.69 0.92
C ARG A 561 14.94 -25.28 0.41
N GLU A 562 14.54 -26.46 0.89
CA GLU A 562 13.30 -27.10 0.50
C GLU A 562 12.05 -26.29 0.87
N GLN A 563 12.08 -25.59 1.99
CA GLN A 563 10.94 -24.77 2.45
C GLN A 563 10.82 -23.43 1.73
N ILE A 564 11.94 -22.82 1.37
CA ILE A 564 11.99 -21.43 0.93
C ILE A 564 12.13 -21.30 -0.58
N CYS A 565 12.96 -22.16 -1.20
CA CYS A 565 13.27 -22.08 -2.63
C CYS A 565 12.92 -23.38 -3.39
N PRO A 566 11.74 -24.00 -3.17
CA PRO A 566 11.40 -25.32 -3.73
C PRO A 566 11.22 -25.31 -5.25
N ARG A 567 11.08 -24.12 -5.87
CA ARG A 567 10.77 -23.97 -7.30
C ARG A 567 11.94 -23.47 -8.15
N ASP A 568 13.04 -23.10 -7.50
CA ASP A 568 14.24 -22.62 -8.19
C ASP A 568 15.09 -23.82 -8.68
N ASP A 569 14.91 -24.18 -9.95
CA ASP A 569 15.52 -25.34 -10.61
C ASP A 569 16.33 -24.99 -11.88
N GLY A 570 16.58 -23.69 -12.12
CA GLY A 570 17.29 -23.20 -13.30
C GLY A 570 16.43 -23.08 -14.56
N LYS A 571 15.08 -23.09 -14.42
CA LYS A 571 14.14 -23.02 -15.56
C LYS A 571 13.02 -21.99 -15.38
N ALA A 572 13.16 -21.09 -14.43
CA ALA A 572 12.16 -20.09 -14.14
C ALA A 572 11.94 -19.13 -15.32
N CYS A 573 13.01 -18.66 -15.97
CA CYS A 573 12.92 -17.81 -17.17
C CYS A 573 12.07 -18.46 -18.27
N LYS A 574 12.31 -19.75 -18.53
CA LYS A 574 11.57 -20.50 -19.54
C LYS A 574 10.08 -20.57 -19.22
N ARG A 575 9.73 -20.98 -18.00
CA ARG A 575 8.33 -21.13 -17.60
C ARG A 575 7.58 -19.79 -17.65
N ILE A 576 8.22 -18.73 -17.16
CA ILE A 576 7.62 -17.39 -17.16
C ILE A 576 7.47 -16.84 -18.60
N ALA A 577 8.49 -17.02 -19.46
CA ALA A 577 8.40 -16.61 -20.86
C ALA A 577 7.28 -17.34 -21.61
N GLU A 578 7.14 -18.64 -21.40
CA GLU A 578 6.07 -19.44 -22.01
C GLU A 578 4.67 -18.99 -21.56
N VAL A 579 4.49 -18.64 -20.29
CA VAL A 579 3.22 -18.08 -19.79
C VAL A 579 2.98 -16.69 -20.38
N LEU A 580 3.98 -15.81 -20.28
CA LEU A 580 3.83 -14.39 -20.62
C LEU A 580 3.61 -14.16 -22.13
N LEU A 581 4.37 -14.87 -22.98
CA LEU A 581 4.45 -14.59 -24.42
C LEU A 581 3.75 -15.65 -25.27
N ASN A 582 3.74 -16.91 -24.83
CA ASN A 582 3.15 -18.01 -25.60
C ASN A 582 1.77 -18.43 -25.09
N GLY A 583 1.26 -17.80 -24.03
CA GLY A 583 -0.06 -18.06 -23.46
C GLY A 583 -0.22 -19.48 -22.90
N LYS A 584 0.89 -20.11 -22.46
CA LYS A 584 0.82 -21.40 -21.79
C LYS A 584 0.28 -21.26 -20.37
N GLU A 585 -0.41 -22.28 -19.91
CA GLU A 585 -0.83 -22.34 -18.52
C GLU A 585 0.39 -22.44 -17.59
N PRO A 586 0.40 -21.70 -16.45
CA PRO A 586 1.45 -21.81 -15.46
C PRO A 586 1.54 -23.23 -14.86
N VAL A 587 2.73 -23.66 -14.48
CA VAL A 587 2.92 -24.99 -13.84
C VAL A 587 2.42 -24.97 -12.39
N ASN A 588 2.69 -23.88 -11.67
CA ASN A 588 2.30 -23.71 -10.27
C ASN A 588 1.56 -22.37 -10.05
N PRO A 589 0.34 -22.20 -10.60
CA PRO A 589 -0.44 -21.01 -10.39
C PRO A 589 -1.07 -20.97 -9.01
N ILE A 590 -1.00 -19.82 -8.34
CA ILE A 590 -1.74 -19.56 -7.10
C ILE A 590 -2.69 -18.39 -7.34
N TYR A 591 -3.95 -18.62 -7.05
CA TYR A 591 -5.01 -17.61 -7.13
C TYR A 591 -5.38 -17.15 -5.72
N LEU A 592 -5.15 -15.87 -5.44
CA LEU A 592 -5.42 -15.30 -4.12
C LEU A 592 -6.88 -14.84 -3.94
N ASN A 593 -7.64 -14.82 -5.03
CA ASN A 593 -9.00 -14.33 -5.08
C ASN A 593 -10.06 -15.46 -5.15
N GLN A 594 -9.70 -16.68 -4.80
CA GLN A 594 -10.65 -17.79 -4.79
C GLN A 594 -11.36 -17.84 -3.43
N THR A 595 -12.58 -17.29 -3.40
CA THR A 595 -13.50 -17.42 -2.28
C THR A 595 -14.93 -17.51 -2.83
N ASP A 596 -15.72 -18.41 -2.28
CA ASP A 596 -17.17 -18.52 -2.54
C ASP A 596 -17.96 -17.48 -1.73
N LYS A 597 -17.28 -16.71 -0.86
CA LYS A 597 -17.89 -15.70 0.00
C LYS A 597 -18.17 -14.40 -0.75
N VAL A 598 -19.20 -13.71 -0.32
CA VAL A 598 -19.50 -12.36 -0.81
C VAL A 598 -18.43 -11.41 -0.29
N LYS A 599 -17.76 -10.70 -1.20
CA LYS A 599 -16.72 -9.73 -0.84
C LYS A 599 -17.36 -8.44 -0.39
N LEU A 600 -17.03 -8.01 0.82
CA LEU A 600 -17.51 -6.79 1.43
C LEU A 600 -16.34 -5.82 1.65
N LEU A 601 -16.33 -4.71 0.94
CA LEU A 601 -15.37 -3.63 1.12
C LEU A 601 -15.97 -2.59 2.05
N VAL A 602 -15.34 -2.34 3.19
CA VAL A 602 -15.81 -1.41 4.20
C VAL A 602 -14.79 -0.29 4.40
N TYR A 603 -15.20 0.94 4.19
CA TYR A 603 -14.40 2.12 4.51
C TYR A 603 -14.70 2.56 5.95
N ALA A 604 -13.70 2.49 6.81
CA ALA A 604 -13.83 2.73 8.24
C ALA A 604 -13.39 4.15 8.68
N GLY A 605 -12.97 5.01 7.73
CA GLY A 605 -12.46 6.34 8.06
C GLY A 605 -11.16 6.30 8.87
N ASP A 606 -11.06 7.18 9.85
CA ASP A 606 -9.95 7.18 10.81
C ASP A 606 -10.31 6.25 11.98
N PHE A 607 -9.46 5.26 12.24
CA PHE A 607 -9.56 4.42 13.43
C PHE A 607 -9.10 5.22 14.66
N SER A 608 -9.88 6.21 15.04
CA SER A 608 -9.69 6.96 16.29
C SER A 608 -10.69 6.45 17.33
N ASP A 609 -10.37 6.63 18.61
CA ASP A 609 -11.24 6.19 19.72
C ASP A 609 -12.52 7.05 19.79
N THR A 610 -13.47 6.73 18.91
CA THR A 610 -14.78 7.41 18.76
C THR A 610 -15.89 6.37 18.81
N GLN A 611 -17.10 6.86 19.10
CA GLN A 611 -18.30 6.00 19.09
C GLN A 611 -18.60 5.38 17.71
N GLU A 612 -18.15 6.02 16.63
CA GLU A 612 -18.25 5.47 15.29
C GLU A 612 -17.35 4.24 15.16
N THR A 613 -16.18 4.28 15.77
CA THR A 613 -15.26 3.13 15.83
C THR A 613 -15.86 2.00 16.69
N GLU A 614 -16.53 2.30 17.81
CA GLU A 614 -17.22 1.29 18.62
C GLU A 614 -18.35 0.61 17.83
N ALA A 615 -19.20 1.38 17.17
CA ALA A 615 -20.28 0.86 16.32
C ALA A 615 -19.71 0.01 15.18
N PHE A 616 -18.57 0.39 14.64
CA PHE A 616 -17.87 -0.35 13.62
C PHE A 616 -17.31 -1.68 14.14
N TYR A 617 -16.72 -1.70 15.34
CA TYR A 617 -16.30 -2.95 15.99
C TYR A 617 -17.48 -3.87 16.30
N GLU A 618 -18.62 -3.31 16.72
CA GLU A 618 -19.85 -4.11 16.90
C GLU A 618 -20.33 -4.72 15.58
N PHE A 619 -20.27 -3.97 14.48
CA PHE A 619 -20.57 -4.50 13.16
C PHE A 619 -19.63 -5.64 12.80
N LEU A 620 -18.31 -5.45 12.92
CA LEU A 620 -17.33 -6.48 12.63
C LEU A 620 -17.53 -7.74 13.46
N ASN A 621 -17.89 -7.61 14.75
CA ASN A 621 -18.17 -8.75 15.63
C ASN A 621 -19.45 -9.50 15.26
N LYS A 622 -20.35 -8.89 14.49
CA LYS A 622 -21.64 -9.50 14.10
C LYS A 622 -21.66 -9.97 12.63
N VAL A 623 -20.62 -9.65 11.86
CA VAL A 623 -20.53 -10.12 10.47
C VAL A 623 -20.45 -11.64 10.44
N ASP A 624 -21.23 -12.24 9.55
CA ASP A 624 -21.13 -13.66 9.26
C ASP A 624 -19.94 -13.94 8.34
N TYR A 625 -18.80 -14.18 8.95
CA TYR A 625 -17.56 -14.50 8.24
C TYR A 625 -17.56 -15.86 7.53
N GLU A 626 -18.60 -16.66 7.66
CA GLU A 626 -18.79 -17.85 6.83
C GLU A 626 -19.29 -17.47 5.43
N HIS A 627 -20.09 -16.40 5.32
CA HIS A 627 -20.67 -15.93 4.07
C HIS A 627 -19.96 -14.70 3.49
N PHE A 628 -19.30 -13.90 4.32
CA PHE A 628 -18.66 -12.65 3.91
C PHE A 628 -17.15 -12.66 4.09
N ASP A 629 -16.47 -12.14 3.09
CA ASP A 629 -15.06 -11.79 3.13
C ASP A 629 -14.94 -10.27 3.27
N VAL A 630 -14.45 -9.80 4.41
CA VAL A 630 -14.46 -8.37 4.73
C VAL A 630 -13.08 -7.76 4.54
N THR A 631 -12.99 -6.78 3.66
CA THR A 631 -11.81 -5.94 3.49
C THR A 631 -12.07 -4.56 4.06
N LEU A 632 -11.20 -4.11 4.97
CA LEU A 632 -11.29 -2.81 5.60
C LEU A 632 -10.31 -1.83 4.94
N ILE A 633 -10.80 -0.63 4.65
CA ILE A 633 -9.98 0.50 4.22
C ILE A 633 -10.17 1.64 5.22
N GLY A 634 -9.06 2.17 5.73
CA GLY A 634 -9.04 3.32 6.62
C GLY A 634 -7.93 4.29 6.28
N ASN A 635 -7.99 5.51 6.83
CA ASN A 635 -6.98 6.56 6.63
C ASN A 635 -5.69 6.36 7.45
N GLY A 636 -5.63 5.32 8.26
CA GLY A 636 -4.54 4.94 9.15
C GLY A 636 -5.04 4.72 10.58
N ALA A 637 -4.57 3.65 11.20
CA ALA A 637 -4.68 3.46 12.64
C ALA A 637 -3.52 4.20 13.30
N LYS A 638 -3.76 4.99 14.32
CA LYS A 638 -2.71 5.23 15.32
C LYS A 638 -2.63 3.92 16.11
N GLU A 639 -1.47 3.29 16.11
CA GLU A 639 -1.18 2.26 17.10
C GLU A 639 -1.30 2.93 18.47
N GLU A 640 -2.35 2.64 19.17
CA GLU A 640 -2.36 2.76 20.64
C GLU A 640 -2.27 1.33 21.15
N GLU A 641 -1.28 1.15 22.05
CA GLU A 641 -0.82 0.05 22.90
C GLU A 641 -1.72 -1.18 23.06
#